data_b933d9194ba7c38c0bc1d42089dd7897
#
_entry.id   b933d9194ba7c38c0bc1d42089dd7897
#
_cell.length_a   1.000
_cell.length_b   1.000
_cell.length_c   1.000
_cell.angle_alpha   90.00
_cell.angle_beta   90.00
_cell.angle_gamma   90.00
#
_symmetry.space_group_name_H-M   'P 1'
#
loop_
_entity.id
_entity.type
_entity.pdbx_description
1 polymer ?
#
loop_
_entity_poly.entity_id
_entity_poly.type
_entity_poly.pdbx_seq_one_letter_code
_entity_poly.pdbx_strand_id
1 'polypeptide(L)'
;MNRPKIILLIFTFFVAFNSFAQNDPIDKKDSTIYLNEVIVNAFQINTRQHHVPGAISVLAGEEIKTTDGNNFAHTLHSMPGIFMHSGTYATSRVVIRGVGSRTPYNTNRIKSYLNDIPITSSDGISTPEDIDLTGIGRMEVIKGPASAIYGSGLGGNINLYTPKSTNNRAEALLQYGSFKTIKAFAAGNYNSDNLNLWGNISHLNSEGFRENNRHRRSSLLSSGEWVQPDYSLEYTLMLMDLNAQIPSSIGKTLYDTDPIAAAANWKAVEGYKEYQRAIAGITLTNRFSENWNNKLSVFGRWADSYERRPFNNLDDGTSGGGLRNRLTYHSAHWDALLGLEWTKDIYRWQMDLDDKLINKNRETRDNYNIFGMVYWRPSLEWNISFGGAVNKVNYKLTDQFSENGDQSGERNFPVIFSPRLGVNYAPSQLLALYASAGHGFSMPSPEETLLPEGDINKDLKPEQGVQYELGVRLNLFDRATILEASVYRIDLTNLLVTKRLTEDIFTGINAGKTGHTGFEFMIKQRIFMFSTFPGDLNINANYTWSHNKFIDFTDNGQIFDGNKLPGIPSHIAQSHFQWQPITLLSIDTRLQYVGKQYIDDANSKVNDRYFLANLRASYRFPIFKNRNVELFAGINNLTDTHYSPMLTVNAVAFGNAEPRYYYPGMPRHYYTGIRLLLE
;
A
#
# COMPACT_ATOMS: atom_id res chain seq x y z
N MET A 1 26.53 -15.65 15.88
CA MET A 1 26.07 -15.06 17.16
C MET A 1 24.59 -15.37 17.30
N ASN A 2 24.16 -16.01 18.42
CA ASN A 2 22.77 -16.38 18.66
C ASN A 2 21.92 -15.11 18.82
N ARG A 3 21.07 -14.81 17.84
CA ARG A 3 20.05 -13.74 17.94
C ARG A 3 18.95 -14.20 18.91
N PRO A 4 18.51 -13.38 19.87
CA PRO A 4 17.46 -13.79 20.81
C PRO A 4 16.13 -13.92 20.06
N LYS A 5 15.53 -15.11 20.14
CA LYS A 5 14.19 -15.36 19.58
C LYS A 5 13.14 -14.73 20.50
N ILE A 6 12.57 -13.60 20.10
CA ILE A 6 11.50 -12.85 20.80
C ILE A 6 10.13 -13.61 20.80
N ILE A 7 10.08 -14.82 20.29
CA ILE A 7 8.85 -15.57 20.00
C ILE A 7 8.12 -16.14 21.24
N LEU A 8 8.66 -16.10 22.44
CA LEU A 8 8.10 -16.91 23.56
C LEU A 8 7.16 -16.16 24.51
N LEU A 9 6.77 -14.93 24.27
CA LEU A 9 5.92 -14.16 25.23
C LEU A 9 4.47 -13.91 24.76
N ILE A 10 4.05 -14.44 23.62
CA ILE A 10 2.73 -14.14 23.02
C ILE A 10 1.61 -15.09 23.50
N PHE A 11 1.92 -16.19 24.16
CA PHE A 11 0.92 -17.24 24.42
C PHE A 11 0.12 -17.09 25.73
N THR A 12 0.36 -16.08 26.56
CA THR A 12 -0.26 -15.98 27.90
C THR A 12 -1.37 -14.95 28.05
N PHE A 13 -1.78 -14.24 26.99
CA PHE A 13 -2.76 -13.14 27.13
C PHE A 13 -4.23 -13.50 26.85
N PHE A 14 -4.56 -14.75 26.52
CA PHE A 14 -5.90 -15.11 26.03
C PHE A 14 -6.81 -15.89 26.99
N VAL A 15 -6.54 -15.98 28.28
CA VAL A 15 -7.31 -16.85 29.19
C VAL A 15 -8.27 -16.11 30.14
N ALA A 16 -8.58 -14.84 29.95
CA ALA A 16 -9.49 -14.13 30.85
C ALA A 16 -10.56 -13.28 30.14
N PHE A 17 -11.38 -13.88 29.30
CA PHE A 17 -12.64 -13.24 28.89
C PHE A 17 -13.83 -14.05 29.42
N ASN A 18 -14.25 -13.77 30.63
CA ASN A 18 -15.56 -14.15 31.11
C ASN A 18 -16.61 -13.13 30.58
N SER A 19 -17.54 -13.65 29.81
CA SER A 19 -18.64 -12.98 29.16
C SER A 19 -19.61 -12.32 30.16
N PHE A 20 -19.73 -11.01 30.05
CA PHE A 20 -20.96 -10.31 30.45
C PHE A 20 -21.62 -9.76 29.17
N ALA A 21 -22.57 -10.52 28.63
CA ALA A 21 -23.45 -10.04 27.59
C ALA A 21 -24.71 -9.49 28.24
N GLN A 22 -24.90 -8.19 28.18
CA GLN A 22 -26.15 -7.54 28.55
C GLN A 22 -27.04 -7.46 27.30
N ASN A 23 -28.30 -7.91 27.46
CA ASN A 23 -29.27 -8.00 26.38
C ASN A 23 -29.93 -6.64 26.13
N ASP A 24 -29.77 -6.08 24.95
CA ASP A 24 -30.69 -5.11 24.39
C ASP A 24 -31.47 -5.71 23.21
N PRO A 25 -32.78 -5.47 23.08
CA PRO A 25 -33.58 -6.04 22.00
C PRO A 25 -33.22 -5.39 20.66
N ILE A 26 -32.93 -6.21 19.70
CA ILE A 26 -32.70 -5.80 18.31
C ILE A 26 -33.99 -5.24 17.74
N ASP A 27 -34.10 -3.94 17.66
CA ASP A 27 -35.13 -3.23 16.95
C ASP A 27 -34.96 -3.50 15.44
N LYS A 28 -35.86 -4.30 14.85
CA LYS A 28 -35.95 -4.50 13.40
C LYS A 28 -36.45 -3.22 12.76
N LYS A 29 -35.60 -2.21 12.66
CA LYS A 29 -35.85 -1.09 11.77
C LYS A 29 -35.34 -1.41 10.39
N ASP A 30 -36.22 -1.24 9.41
CA ASP A 30 -36.05 -1.28 7.99
C ASP A 30 -34.60 -1.11 7.54
N SER A 31 -34.04 -2.16 6.95
CA SER A 31 -32.75 -2.11 6.26
C SER A 31 -32.94 -1.26 5.01
N THR A 32 -32.89 0.04 5.17
CA THR A 32 -32.90 1.00 4.07
C THR A 32 -31.66 0.80 3.20
N ILE A 33 -31.92 0.77 1.95
CA ILE A 33 -31.23 0.36 0.72
C ILE A 33 -29.96 1.19 0.41
N TYR A 34 -29.33 1.85 1.34
CA TYR A 34 -28.24 2.80 1.07
C TYR A 34 -26.86 2.15 1.18
N LEU A 35 -26.00 2.37 0.18
CA LEU A 35 -24.56 2.25 0.40
C LEU A 35 -24.18 3.36 1.41
N ASN A 36 -23.56 2.97 2.52
CA ASN A 36 -23.19 3.89 3.57
C ASN A 36 -22.36 5.06 3.03
N GLU A 37 -22.65 6.27 3.50
CA GLU A 37 -21.85 7.42 3.14
C GLU A 37 -20.44 7.28 3.72
N VAL A 38 -19.43 7.35 2.83
CA VAL A 38 -18.04 7.18 3.22
C VAL A 38 -17.50 8.52 3.71
N ILE A 39 -17.17 8.59 5.01
CA ILE A 39 -16.40 9.69 5.58
C ILE A 39 -14.93 9.38 5.40
N VAL A 40 -14.17 10.29 4.86
CA VAL A 40 -12.74 10.16 4.58
C VAL A 40 -11.93 11.19 5.37
N ASN A 41 -10.70 10.80 5.71
CA ASN A 41 -9.74 11.65 6.41
C ASN A 41 -8.43 11.86 5.61
N ALA A 42 -8.41 11.46 4.35
CA ALA A 42 -7.20 11.47 3.53
C ALA A 42 -6.53 12.83 3.43
N PHE A 43 -7.29 13.92 3.34
CA PHE A 43 -6.75 15.28 3.34
C PHE A 43 -6.72 15.91 4.74
N GLN A 44 -6.68 15.07 5.79
CA GLN A 44 -6.55 15.45 7.20
C GLN A 44 -7.72 16.25 7.79
N ILE A 45 -8.84 16.28 7.07
CA ILE A 45 -10.12 16.82 7.52
C ILE A 45 -11.19 15.78 7.24
N ASN A 46 -11.98 15.45 8.26
CA ASN A 46 -13.12 14.55 8.10
C ASN A 46 -14.16 15.18 7.18
N THR A 47 -14.38 14.57 6.03
CA THR A 47 -15.37 15.05 5.06
C THR A 47 -16.02 13.87 4.36
N ARG A 48 -17.22 14.08 3.82
CA ARG A 48 -17.88 13.09 2.97
C ARG A 48 -17.12 12.96 1.65
N GLN A 49 -16.91 11.75 1.16
CA GLN A 49 -16.19 11.51 -0.10
C GLN A 49 -16.77 12.35 -1.26
N HIS A 50 -18.08 12.56 -1.29
CA HIS A 50 -18.78 13.37 -2.27
C HIS A 50 -18.29 14.83 -2.34
N HIS A 51 -17.80 15.38 -1.24
CA HIS A 51 -17.32 16.78 -1.12
C HIS A 51 -15.80 16.92 -1.18
N VAL A 52 -15.06 15.83 -1.45
CA VAL A 52 -13.58 15.88 -1.51
C VAL A 52 -13.11 16.55 -2.79
N PRO A 53 -12.26 17.60 -2.73
CA PRO A 53 -11.70 18.27 -3.90
C PRO A 53 -10.46 17.53 -4.45
N GLY A 54 -10.66 16.31 -4.99
CA GLY A 54 -9.59 15.50 -5.57
C GLY A 54 -9.90 14.00 -5.57
N ALA A 55 -9.06 13.21 -6.25
CA ALA A 55 -9.21 11.76 -6.34
C ALA A 55 -8.78 11.05 -5.06
N ILE A 56 -9.70 10.30 -4.52
CA ILE A 56 -9.49 9.40 -3.39
C ILE A 56 -10.22 8.09 -3.64
N SER A 57 -9.58 6.98 -3.34
CA SER A 57 -10.24 5.67 -3.31
C SER A 57 -10.31 5.16 -1.88
N VAL A 58 -11.44 4.54 -1.53
CA VAL A 58 -11.68 4.01 -0.18
C VAL A 58 -12.15 2.57 -0.27
N LEU A 59 -11.56 1.71 0.56
CA LEU A 59 -11.99 0.33 0.77
C LEU A 59 -12.33 0.12 2.23
N ALA A 60 -13.50 -0.42 2.48
CA ALA A 60 -13.91 -0.86 3.81
C ALA A 60 -13.32 -2.25 4.13
N GLY A 61 -13.13 -2.54 5.42
CA GLY A 61 -12.58 -3.81 5.87
C GLY A 61 -13.38 -5.03 5.39
N GLU A 62 -14.70 -4.92 5.28
CA GLU A 62 -15.54 -6.01 4.77
C GLU A 62 -15.27 -6.31 3.27
N GLU A 63 -15.00 -5.29 2.44
CA GLU A 63 -14.59 -5.51 1.04
C GLU A 63 -13.21 -6.20 0.95
N ILE A 64 -12.31 -5.91 1.90
CA ILE A 64 -10.98 -6.52 1.99
C ILE A 64 -11.09 -8.02 2.35
N LYS A 65 -11.98 -8.39 3.26
CA LYS A 65 -12.17 -9.77 3.74
C LYS A 65 -12.76 -10.74 2.71
N THR A 66 -13.26 -10.25 1.58
CA THR A 66 -13.81 -11.10 0.50
C THR A 66 -12.74 -11.70 -0.43
N THR A 67 -11.46 -11.48 -0.14
CA THR A 67 -10.30 -12.11 -0.80
C THR A 67 -9.76 -13.27 0.05
N ASP A 68 -8.72 -13.97 -0.44
CA ASP A 68 -7.96 -14.93 0.36
C ASP A 68 -7.16 -14.28 1.51
N GLY A 69 -7.06 -12.93 1.50
CA GLY A 69 -6.36 -12.15 2.51
C GLY A 69 -4.83 -12.32 2.51
N ASN A 70 -4.26 -13.05 1.56
CA ASN A 70 -2.82 -13.34 1.51
C ASN A 70 -2.08 -12.42 0.55
N ASN A 71 -2.74 -11.95 -0.52
CA ASN A 71 -2.14 -11.11 -1.56
C ASN A 71 -2.70 -9.68 -1.52
N PHE A 72 -1.85 -8.73 -1.14
CA PHE A 72 -2.19 -7.30 -1.06
C PHE A 72 -2.59 -6.72 -2.44
N ALA A 73 -2.04 -7.25 -3.54
CA ALA A 73 -2.33 -6.79 -4.89
C ALA A 73 -3.81 -6.96 -5.26
N HIS A 74 -4.45 -8.07 -4.86
CA HIS A 74 -5.87 -8.30 -5.14
C HIS A 74 -6.77 -7.21 -4.55
N THR A 75 -6.39 -6.66 -3.40
CA THR A 75 -7.10 -5.57 -2.75
C THR A 75 -6.83 -4.23 -3.43
N LEU A 76 -5.55 -3.90 -3.73
CA LEU A 76 -5.20 -2.64 -4.36
C LEU A 76 -5.76 -2.51 -5.79
N HIS A 77 -5.80 -3.61 -6.54
CA HIS A 77 -6.36 -3.59 -7.90
C HIS A 77 -7.86 -3.28 -7.94
N SER A 78 -8.61 -3.40 -6.82
CA SER A 78 -10.02 -2.99 -6.76
C SER A 78 -10.21 -1.46 -6.84
N MET A 79 -9.14 -0.68 -6.83
CA MET A 79 -9.14 0.77 -6.93
C MET A 79 -8.57 1.22 -8.28
N PRO A 80 -9.28 2.06 -9.06
CA PRO A 80 -8.78 2.53 -10.35
C PRO A 80 -7.52 3.38 -10.19
N GLY A 81 -6.62 3.31 -11.17
CA GLY A 81 -5.35 4.05 -11.18
C GLY A 81 -4.23 3.43 -10.37
N ILE A 82 -4.46 2.28 -9.71
CA ILE A 82 -3.48 1.59 -8.88
C ILE A 82 -3.16 0.24 -9.49
N PHE A 83 -1.87 -0.06 -9.60
CA PHE A 83 -1.37 -1.37 -10.00
C PHE A 83 -0.24 -1.80 -9.07
N MET A 84 -0.39 -2.94 -8.43
CA MET A 84 0.65 -3.54 -7.62
C MET A 84 1.25 -4.72 -8.36
N HIS A 85 2.52 -4.60 -8.71
CA HIS A 85 3.31 -5.74 -9.16
C HIS A 85 3.56 -6.66 -7.98
N SER A 86 3.35 -7.97 -8.13
CA SER A 86 3.50 -8.95 -7.06
C SER A 86 4.23 -10.18 -7.60
N GLY A 87 5.54 -10.23 -7.40
CA GLY A 87 6.38 -11.35 -7.82
C GLY A 87 6.31 -12.54 -6.86
N THR A 88 6.24 -12.25 -5.56
CA THR A 88 6.01 -13.20 -4.47
C THR A 88 5.23 -12.49 -3.35
N TYR A 89 4.95 -13.17 -2.24
CA TYR A 89 4.34 -12.51 -1.06
C TYR A 89 5.24 -11.43 -0.44
N ALA A 90 6.58 -11.49 -0.66
CA ALA A 90 7.55 -10.53 -0.11
C ALA A 90 8.29 -9.73 -1.19
N THR A 91 7.90 -9.86 -2.45
CA THR A 91 8.51 -9.13 -3.58
C THR A 91 7.42 -8.42 -4.35
N SER A 92 7.32 -7.13 -4.18
CA SER A 92 6.23 -6.33 -4.74
C SER A 92 6.69 -4.92 -5.12
N ARG A 93 5.83 -4.19 -5.82
CA ARG A 93 5.97 -2.78 -6.15
C ARG A 93 4.62 -2.16 -6.41
N VAL A 94 4.27 -1.11 -5.68
CA VAL A 94 3.03 -0.35 -5.88
C VAL A 94 3.27 0.79 -6.86
N VAL A 95 2.38 0.93 -7.83
CA VAL A 95 2.39 1.97 -8.86
C VAL A 95 1.04 2.69 -8.85
N ILE A 96 1.03 4.00 -8.73
CA ILE A 96 -0.18 4.82 -8.83
C ILE A 96 -0.05 5.75 -10.03
N ARG A 97 -0.98 5.64 -11.00
CA ARG A 97 -0.98 6.47 -12.24
C ARG A 97 0.36 6.41 -13.00
N GLY A 98 1.05 5.27 -12.92
CA GLY A 98 2.35 5.06 -13.56
C GLY A 98 3.55 5.56 -12.77
N VAL A 99 3.34 6.32 -11.68
CA VAL A 99 4.43 6.75 -10.78
C VAL A 99 4.88 5.57 -9.91
N GLY A 100 6.18 5.33 -9.86
CA GLY A 100 6.78 4.18 -9.16
C GLY A 100 7.12 2.99 -10.07
N SER A 101 6.81 3.03 -11.39
CA SER A 101 7.05 1.91 -12.29
C SER A 101 8.53 1.63 -12.56
N ARG A 102 9.40 2.60 -12.33
CA ARG A 102 10.85 2.53 -12.64
C ARG A 102 11.71 2.05 -11.47
N THR A 103 11.15 1.88 -10.28
CA THR A 103 11.85 1.20 -9.17
C THR A 103 11.84 -0.31 -9.43
N PRO A 104 12.92 -1.03 -9.15
CA PRO A 104 12.94 -2.48 -9.34
C PRO A 104 12.04 -3.20 -8.36
N TYR A 105 12.09 -2.81 -7.09
CA TYR A 105 11.34 -3.39 -5.98
C TYR A 105 10.82 -2.27 -5.07
N ASN A 106 9.73 -2.54 -4.34
CA ASN A 106 9.12 -1.61 -3.41
C ASN A 106 8.81 -0.24 -4.03
N THR A 107 8.56 0.78 -3.24
CA THR A 107 8.42 2.14 -3.75
C THR A 107 8.73 3.17 -2.68
N ASN A 108 9.49 4.19 -3.06
CA ASN A 108 9.70 5.42 -2.30
C ASN A 108 8.93 6.62 -2.89
N ARG A 109 8.03 6.36 -3.87
CA ARG A 109 7.17 7.37 -4.51
C ARG A 109 5.79 7.46 -3.87
N ILE A 110 5.46 6.54 -2.96
CA ILE A 110 4.18 6.46 -2.28
C ILE A 110 4.46 6.37 -0.80
N LYS A 111 3.88 7.27 0.00
CA LYS A 111 3.94 7.19 1.45
C LYS A 111 2.81 6.35 2.01
N SER A 112 3.03 5.76 3.17
CA SER A 112 2.03 4.95 3.86
C SER A 112 1.97 5.28 5.35
N TYR A 113 0.75 5.29 5.88
CA TYR A 113 0.47 5.58 7.29
C TYR A 113 -0.46 4.53 7.87
N LEU A 114 -0.28 4.23 9.15
CA LEU A 114 -1.16 3.41 9.97
C LEU A 114 -1.68 4.26 11.13
N ASN A 115 -2.99 4.54 11.20
CA ASN A 115 -3.59 5.41 12.20
C ASN A 115 -2.83 6.75 12.40
N ASP A 116 -2.47 7.43 11.29
CA ASP A 116 -1.64 8.65 11.27
C ASP A 116 -0.14 8.47 11.62
N ILE A 117 0.31 7.28 11.98
CA ILE A 117 1.73 6.97 12.22
C ILE A 117 2.39 6.58 10.89
N PRO A 118 3.49 7.23 10.45
CA PRO A 118 4.19 6.84 9.23
C PRO A 118 4.76 5.42 9.34
N ILE A 119 4.38 4.54 8.40
CA ILE A 119 4.96 3.21 8.26
C ILE A 119 6.06 3.15 7.20
N THR A 120 6.23 4.23 6.43
CA THR A 120 7.37 4.39 5.52
C THR A 120 8.67 4.32 6.32
N SER A 121 9.60 3.49 5.90
CA SER A 121 10.88 3.29 6.58
C SER A 121 11.87 4.43 6.32
N SER A 122 13.02 4.41 7.00
CA SER A 122 14.01 5.49 6.94
C SER A 122 14.68 5.63 5.57
N ASP A 123 14.72 4.55 4.82
CA ASP A 123 15.17 4.53 3.42
C ASP A 123 14.15 5.18 2.45
N GLY A 124 12.99 5.62 2.95
CA GLY A 124 11.90 6.19 2.17
C GLY A 124 10.96 5.16 1.58
N ILE A 125 11.22 3.88 1.78
CA ILE A 125 10.43 2.79 1.21
C ILE A 125 9.16 2.55 2.04
N SER A 126 8.07 2.34 1.34
CA SER A 126 6.78 1.94 1.92
C SER A 126 6.48 0.50 1.55
N THR A 127 6.18 -0.32 2.56
CA THR A 127 5.80 -1.73 2.44
C THR A 127 4.46 -1.96 3.16
N PRO A 128 3.34 -1.43 2.62
CA PRO A 128 2.02 -1.61 3.24
C PRO A 128 1.61 -3.09 3.31
N GLU A 129 2.17 -3.95 2.44
CA GLU A 129 1.99 -5.40 2.41
C GLU A 129 2.57 -6.15 3.61
N ASP A 130 3.39 -5.50 4.42
CA ASP A 130 3.86 -6.07 5.70
C ASP A 130 2.70 -6.27 6.69
N ILE A 131 1.62 -5.49 6.53
CA ILE A 131 0.43 -5.55 7.38
C ILE A 131 -0.53 -6.62 6.85
N ASP A 132 -1.03 -7.48 7.74
CA ASP A 132 -2.08 -8.42 7.38
C ASP A 132 -3.40 -7.67 7.11
N LEU A 133 -3.86 -7.78 5.87
CA LEU A 133 -5.09 -7.11 5.42
C LEU A 133 -6.34 -7.51 6.21
N THR A 134 -6.39 -8.73 6.77
CA THR A 134 -7.52 -9.19 7.58
C THR A 134 -7.71 -8.32 8.83
N GLY A 135 -6.63 -7.69 9.31
CA GLY A 135 -6.61 -6.78 10.44
C GLY A 135 -6.88 -5.30 10.10
N ILE A 136 -7.21 -4.97 8.86
CA ILE A 136 -7.44 -3.58 8.43
C ILE A 136 -8.94 -3.30 8.36
N GLY A 137 -9.36 -2.23 9.05
CA GLY A 137 -10.75 -1.77 9.06
C GLY A 137 -11.11 -0.89 7.88
N ARG A 138 -10.15 -0.09 7.40
CA ARG A 138 -10.34 0.83 6.26
C ARG A 138 -9.00 1.18 5.62
N MET A 139 -9.00 1.30 4.31
CA MET A 139 -7.89 1.81 3.52
C MET A 139 -8.35 3.02 2.71
N GLU A 140 -7.59 4.12 2.75
CA GLU A 140 -7.80 5.32 1.93
C GLU A 140 -6.55 5.57 1.09
N VAL A 141 -6.73 5.76 -0.22
CA VAL A 141 -5.62 6.05 -1.13
C VAL A 141 -5.85 7.38 -1.83
N ILE A 142 -4.94 8.33 -1.60
CA ILE A 142 -4.86 9.57 -2.38
C ILE A 142 -4.04 9.27 -3.62
N LYS A 143 -4.60 9.56 -4.79
CA LYS A 143 -3.95 9.29 -6.08
C LYS A 143 -3.30 10.54 -6.65
N GLY A 144 -2.00 10.43 -6.96
CA GLY A 144 -1.16 11.53 -7.43
C GLY A 144 -0.55 12.35 -6.29
N PRO A 145 0.08 13.50 -6.59
CA PRO A 145 0.88 14.26 -5.63
C PRO A 145 0.16 14.56 -4.33
N ALA A 146 0.65 13.97 -3.23
CA ALA A 146 0.14 14.18 -1.88
C ALA A 146 1.11 15.01 -1.00
N SER A 147 2.14 15.57 -1.61
CA SER A 147 3.26 16.25 -0.92
C SER A 147 2.84 17.51 -0.19
N ALA A 148 1.72 18.11 -0.54
CA ALA A 148 1.14 19.26 0.17
C ALA A 148 0.77 18.97 1.65
N ILE A 149 0.73 17.70 2.06
CA ILE A 149 0.38 17.28 3.43
C ILE A 149 1.36 16.23 3.94
N TYR A 150 1.79 15.30 3.07
CA TYR A 150 2.52 14.11 3.47
C TYR A 150 4.02 14.15 3.14
N GLY A 151 4.53 15.26 2.57
CA GLY A 151 5.92 15.38 2.17
C GLY A 151 6.27 14.54 0.94
N SER A 152 7.42 13.88 0.93
CA SER A 152 7.86 13.04 -0.19
C SER A 152 6.83 11.93 -0.49
N GLY A 153 6.15 12.02 -1.63
CA GLY A 153 5.06 11.09 -2.02
C GLY A 153 4.43 11.53 -3.32
N LEU A 154 5.21 11.55 -4.41
CA LEU A 154 4.80 12.01 -5.73
C LEU A 154 3.65 11.17 -6.33
N GLY A 155 3.69 9.84 -6.12
CA GLY A 155 2.66 8.93 -6.62
C GLY A 155 1.37 8.96 -5.81
N GLY A 156 1.45 9.33 -4.54
CA GLY A 156 0.28 9.34 -3.67
C GLY A 156 0.57 8.94 -2.22
N ASN A 157 -0.51 8.63 -1.52
CA ASN A 157 -0.44 8.20 -0.13
C ASN A 157 -1.46 7.10 0.16
N ILE A 158 -1.06 6.09 0.96
CA ILE A 158 -1.92 5.01 1.45
C ILE A 158 -2.08 5.17 2.96
N ASN A 159 -3.31 5.41 3.41
CA ASN A 159 -3.67 5.45 4.82
C ASN A 159 -4.41 4.17 5.19
N LEU A 160 -3.88 3.45 6.16
CA LEU A 160 -4.45 2.25 6.74
C LEU A 160 -4.99 2.58 8.13
N TYR A 161 -6.20 2.11 8.40
CA TYR A 161 -6.85 2.32 9.70
C TYR A 161 -7.24 0.98 10.30
N THR A 162 -6.94 0.80 11.57
CA THR A 162 -7.42 -0.34 12.35
C THR A 162 -8.93 -0.28 12.56
N PRO A 163 -9.61 -1.41 12.74
CA PRO A 163 -11.04 -1.42 13.03
C PRO A 163 -11.38 -0.64 14.31
N LYS A 164 -12.40 0.19 14.24
CA LYS A 164 -13.07 0.77 15.41
C LYS A 164 -14.49 0.22 15.47
N SER A 165 -14.83 -0.48 16.54
CA SER A 165 -16.14 -1.08 16.73
C SER A 165 -16.79 -0.53 18.01
N THR A 166 -18.09 -0.33 17.99
CA THR A 166 -18.87 0.02 19.16
C THR A 166 -19.27 -1.18 20.00
N ASN A 167 -19.08 -2.39 19.48
CA ASN A 167 -19.43 -3.63 20.15
C ASN A 167 -18.18 -4.46 20.44
N ASN A 168 -18.23 -5.22 21.54
CA ASN A 168 -17.22 -6.22 21.85
C ASN A 168 -17.30 -7.36 20.84
N ARG A 169 -16.18 -7.68 20.21
CA ARG A 169 -16.10 -8.73 19.19
C ARG A 169 -14.82 -9.54 19.35
N ALA A 170 -14.89 -10.80 18.98
CA ALA A 170 -13.69 -11.60 18.76
C ALA A 170 -13.86 -12.41 17.47
N GLU A 171 -12.75 -12.62 16.79
CA GLU A 171 -12.69 -13.35 15.51
C GLU A 171 -11.50 -14.30 15.55
N ALA A 172 -11.68 -15.54 15.08
CA ALA A 172 -10.60 -16.47 14.84
C ALA A 172 -10.78 -17.08 13.44
N LEU A 173 -9.69 -17.17 12.68
CA LEU A 173 -9.64 -17.72 11.32
C LEU A 173 -8.53 -18.75 11.23
N LEU A 174 -8.86 -19.90 10.63
CA LEU A 174 -7.89 -20.89 10.17
C LEU A 174 -8.17 -21.19 8.70
N GLN A 175 -7.14 -21.03 7.86
CA GLN A 175 -7.21 -21.28 6.42
C GLN A 175 -6.09 -22.21 6.01
N TYR A 176 -6.40 -23.12 5.10
CA TYR A 176 -5.47 -24.01 4.42
C TYR A 176 -5.63 -23.88 2.91
N GLY A 177 -4.52 -23.94 2.17
CA GLY A 177 -4.55 -23.80 0.71
C GLY A 177 -3.43 -24.55 -0.01
N SER A 178 -3.42 -24.42 -1.33
CA SER A 178 -2.37 -24.96 -2.20
C SER A 178 -0.99 -24.48 -1.73
N PHE A 179 0.06 -25.19 -2.12
CA PHE A 179 1.45 -24.92 -1.75
C PHE A 179 1.68 -24.97 -0.22
N LYS A 180 0.93 -25.82 0.46
CA LYS A 180 0.91 -25.98 1.93
C LYS A 180 0.73 -24.63 2.64
N THR A 181 -0.06 -23.74 2.06
CA THR A 181 -0.34 -22.44 2.65
C THR A 181 -1.26 -22.60 3.85
N ILE A 182 -0.81 -22.14 5.02
CA ILE A 182 -1.59 -22.10 6.25
C ILE A 182 -1.64 -20.64 6.72
N LYS A 183 -2.84 -20.15 7.00
CA LYS A 183 -3.04 -18.87 7.67
C LYS A 183 -3.85 -19.08 8.94
N ALA A 184 -3.32 -18.58 10.05
CA ALA A 184 -4.02 -18.46 11.32
C ALA A 184 -4.12 -16.97 11.69
N PHE A 185 -5.31 -16.54 12.11
CA PHE A 185 -5.57 -15.17 12.51
C PHE A 185 -6.52 -15.16 13.68
N ALA A 186 -6.27 -14.30 14.65
CA ALA A 186 -7.20 -14.02 15.73
C ALA A 186 -7.21 -12.53 16.02
N ALA A 187 -8.39 -11.98 16.25
CA ALA A 187 -8.58 -10.57 16.58
C ALA A 187 -9.62 -10.40 17.70
N GLY A 188 -9.49 -9.32 18.44
CA GLY A 188 -10.47 -8.94 19.45
C GLY A 188 -10.64 -7.44 19.53
N ASN A 189 -11.86 -7.02 19.84
CA ASN A 189 -12.20 -5.65 20.15
C ASN A 189 -12.91 -5.59 21.51
N TYR A 190 -12.42 -4.71 22.38
CA TYR A 190 -13.09 -4.36 23.63
C TYR A 190 -13.53 -2.90 23.59
N ASN A 191 -14.79 -2.65 23.88
CA ASN A 191 -15.35 -1.32 23.88
C ASN A 191 -16.12 -1.08 25.20
N SER A 192 -15.87 0.06 25.79
CA SER A 192 -16.63 0.61 26.92
C SER A 192 -16.89 2.09 26.67
N ASP A 193 -17.54 2.80 27.60
CA ASP A 193 -17.96 4.19 27.41
C ASP A 193 -16.84 5.13 26.96
N ASN A 194 -15.63 4.92 27.46
CA ASN A 194 -14.49 5.80 27.19
C ASN A 194 -13.23 5.07 26.70
N LEU A 195 -13.28 3.75 26.49
CA LEU A 195 -12.12 2.98 26.07
C LEU A 195 -12.48 2.03 24.93
N ASN A 196 -11.80 2.16 23.82
CA ASN A 196 -11.84 1.20 22.71
C ASN A 196 -10.44 0.59 22.54
N LEU A 197 -10.35 -0.74 22.61
CA LEU A 197 -9.12 -1.50 22.40
C LEU A 197 -9.35 -2.50 21.27
N TRP A 198 -8.43 -2.58 20.35
CA TRP A 198 -8.44 -3.55 19.28
C TRP A 198 -7.06 -4.18 19.11
N GLY A 199 -7.02 -5.46 18.77
CA GLY A 199 -5.77 -6.13 18.48
C GLY A 199 -5.97 -7.40 17.69
N ASN A 200 -4.93 -7.78 16.93
CA ASN A 200 -4.86 -9.07 16.25
C ASN A 200 -3.46 -9.67 16.30
N ILE A 201 -3.44 -10.98 16.12
CA ILE A 201 -2.25 -11.76 15.80
C ILE A 201 -2.52 -12.52 14.51
N SER A 202 -1.51 -12.62 13.64
CA SER A 202 -1.60 -13.42 12.42
C SER A 202 -0.33 -14.20 12.16
N HIS A 203 -0.50 -15.36 11.54
CA HIS A 203 0.59 -16.20 11.06
C HIS A 203 0.25 -16.73 9.68
N LEU A 204 1.15 -16.52 8.71
CA LEU A 204 1.06 -17.04 7.36
C LEU A 204 2.33 -17.85 7.07
N ASN A 205 2.14 -19.09 6.64
CA ASN A 205 3.21 -19.96 6.18
C ASN A 205 2.82 -20.57 4.82
N SER A 206 3.74 -20.57 3.86
CA SER A 206 3.56 -21.17 2.53
C SER A 206 4.89 -21.71 2.01
N GLU A 207 4.88 -22.84 1.35
CA GLU A 207 6.05 -23.33 0.59
C GLU A 207 6.27 -22.53 -0.71
N GLY A 208 5.23 -21.79 -1.16
CA GLY A 208 5.24 -21.13 -2.47
C GLY A 208 5.09 -22.12 -3.62
N PHE A 209 4.77 -21.60 -4.82
CA PHE A 209 4.59 -22.47 -6.01
C PHE A 209 5.87 -22.63 -6.83
N ARG A 210 6.89 -21.80 -6.58
CA ARG A 210 8.19 -21.86 -7.24
C ARG A 210 9.23 -22.52 -6.34
N GLU A 211 10.33 -22.96 -6.93
CA GLU A 211 11.53 -23.31 -6.18
C GLU A 211 12.05 -22.09 -5.41
N ASN A 212 12.66 -22.32 -4.25
CA ASN A 212 13.22 -21.28 -3.38
C ASN A 212 12.23 -20.13 -3.09
N ASN A 213 10.97 -20.47 -2.72
CA ASN A 213 9.88 -19.49 -2.59
C ASN A 213 9.09 -19.65 -1.27
N ARG A 214 9.67 -20.26 -0.24
CA ARG A 214 9.02 -20.37 1.07
C ARG A 214 8.80 -18.99 1.66
N HIS A 215 7.65 -18.80 2.30
CA HIS A 215 7.27 -17.57 2.98
C HIS A 215 6.69 -17.88 4.36
N ARG A 216 7.18 -17.22 5.39
CA ARG A 216 6.64 -17.26 6.73
C ARG A 216 6.59 -15.85 7.30
N ARG A 217 5.41 -15.43 7.73
CA ARG A 217 5.21 -14.14 8.39
C ARG A 217 4.37 -14.32 9.64
N SER A 218 4.81 -13.73 10.75
CA SER A 218 4.03 -13.59 11.98
C SER A 218 3.91 -12.11 12.30
N SER A 219 2.72 -11.65 12.69
CA SER A 219 2.53 -10.26 13.04
C SER A 219 1.54 -10.09 14.20
N LEU A 220 1.74 -8.98 14.92
CA LEU A 220 0.82 -8.44 15.90
C LEU A 220 0.52 -7.00 15.51
N LEU A 221 -0.75 -6.66 15.48
CA LEU A 221 -1.20 -5.27 15.30
C LEU A 221 -2.21 -4.96 16.40
N SER A 222 -2.00 -3.85 17.10
CA SER A 222 -2.88 -3.40 18.18
C SER A 222 -3.03 -1.89 18.16
N SER A 223 -4.21 -1.42 18.49
CA SER A 223 -4.52 -0.01 18.68
C SER A 223 -5.55 0.15 19.78
N GLY A 224 -5.53 1.31 20.43
CA GLY A 224 -6.54 1.65 21.41
C GLY A 224 -6.75 3.14 21.49
N GLU A 225 -7.93 3.55 21.93
CA GLU A 225 -8.31 4.93 22.13
C GLU A 225 -9.01 5.08 23.48
N TRP A 226 -8.49 5.98 24.29
CA TRP A 226 -9.11 6.42 25.52
C TRP A 226 -9.65 7.83 25.31
N VAL A 227 -10.98 7.99 25.42
CA VAL A 227 -11.69 9.23 25.12
C VAL A 227 -12.14 9.90 26.41
N GLN A 228 -11.85 11.19 26.54
CA GLN A 228 -12.33 12.08 27.55
C GLN A 228 -13.04 13.27 26.89
N PRO A 229 -13.84 14.08 27.64
CA PRO A 229 -14.55 15.22 27.04
C PRO A 229 -13.64 16.17 26.24
N ASP A 230 -12.48 16.51 26.79
CA ASP A 230 -11.58 17.51 26.23
C ASP A 230 -10.38 16.93 25.48
N TYR A 231 -10.13 15.62 25.60
CA TYR A 231 -9.01 14.98 24.91
C TYR A 231 -9.26 13.49 24.62
N SER A 232 -8.50 12.94 23.69
CA SER A 232 -8.36 11.49 23.53
C SER A 232 -6.89 11.11 23.39
N LEU A 233 -6.56 9.93 23.90
CA LEU A 233 -5.24 9.31 23.79
C LEU A 233 -5.37 8.03 22.99
N GLU A 234 -4.70 7.98 21.83
CA GLU A 234 -4.65 6.80 20.97
C GLU A 234 -3.24 6.18 21.03
N TYR A 235 -3.13 4.85 21.01
CA TYR A 235 -1.88 4.16 20.72
C TYR A 235 -2.02 3.26 19.48
N THR A 236 -0.89 3.03 18.82
CA THR A 236 -0.77 2.05 17.72
C THR A 236 0.53 1.29 17.89
N LEU A 237 0.47 -0.04 17.82
CA LEU A 237 1.60 -0.95 17.92
C LEU A 237 1.54 -1.97 16.80
N MET A 238 2.62 -2.14 16.06
CA MET A 238 2.82 -3.17 15.04
C MET A 238 4.15 -3.89 15.31
N LEU A 239 4.10 -5.20 15.35
CA LEU A 239 5.28 -6.08 15.38
C LEU A 239 5.17 -7.09 14.25
N MET A 240 6.27 -7.38 13.57
CA MET A 240 6.33 -8.34 12.48
C MET A 240 7.65 -9.09 12.47
N ASP A 241 7.59 -10.38 12.15
CA ASP A 241 8.70 -11.27 11.85
C ASP A 241 8.43 -11.97 10.52
N LEU A 242 9.36 -11.84 9.57
CA LEU A 242 9.30 -12.38 8.22
C LEU A 242 10.52 -13.21 7.91
N ASN A 243 10.31 -14.40 7.34
CA ASN A 243 11.36 -15.15 6.65
C ASN A 243 10.83 -15.58 5.28
N ALA A 244 11.47 -15.11 4.21
CA ALA A 244 11.03 -15.35 2.85
C ALA A 244 12.20 -15.73 1.94
N GLN A 245 12.11 -16.88 1.29
CA GLN A 245 13.04 -17.26 0.22
C GLN A 245 12.78 -16.42 -1.04
N ILE A 246 13.81 -16.19 -1.82
CA ILE A 246 13.80 -15.33 -3.00
C ILE A 246 14.06 -16.15 -4.25
N PRO A 247 13.03 -16.45 -5.08
CA PRO A 247 13.20 -17.15 -6.34
C PRO A 247 13.75 -16.25 -7.46
N SER A 248 13.67 -14.94 -7.30
CA SER A 248 14.03 -13.91 -8.29
C SER A 248 13.26 -14.02 -9.62
N SER A 249 13.55 -13.13 -10.58
CA SER A 249 13.02 -13.18 -11.95
C SER A 249 13.74 -14.22 -12.80
N ILE A 250 13.09 -14.68 -13.88
CA ILE A 250 13.63 -15.66 -14.83
C ILE A 250 13.56 -15.14 -16.26
N GLY A 251 14.36 -15.75 -17.16
CA GLY A 251 14.36 -15.47 -18.59
C GLY A 251 13.11 -16.00 -19.30
N LYS A 252 12.92 -15.59 -20.56
CA LYS A 252 11.73 -15.95 -21.36
C LYS A 252 11.59 -17.45 -21.54
N THR A 253 12.71 -18.14 -21.84
CA THR A 253 12.69 -19.60 -22.05
C THR A 253 12.17 -20.35 -20.83
N LEU A 254 12.70 -20.09 -19.63
CA LEU A 254 12.23 -20.71 -18.41
C LEU A 254 10.80 -20.27 -18.05
N TYR A 255 10.47 -19.00 -18.30
CA TYR A 255 9.10 -18.52 -18.09
C TYR A 255 8.08 -19.35 -18.89
N ASP A 256 8.38 -19.68 -20.15
CA ASP A 256 7.46 -20.44 -21.01
C ASP A 256 7.47 -21.94 -20.75
N THR A 257 8.63 -22.52 -20.36
CA THR A 257 8.79 -23.99 -20.31
C THR A 257 8.79 -24.56 -18.91
N ASP A 258 9.24 -23.79 -17.90
CA ASP A 258 9.33 -24.19 -16.49
C ASP A 258 9.11 -23.01 -15.55
N PRO A 259 7.87 -22.48 -15.44
CA PRO A 259 7.57 -21.31 -14.63
C PRO A 259 7.74 -21.54 -13.11
N ILE A 260 7.94 -22.78 -12.66
CA ILE A 260 8.23 -23.08 -11.26
C ILE A 260 9.71 -22.90 -10.90
N ALA A 261 10.60 -22.85 -11.88
CA ALA A 261 12.03 -22.67 -11.65
C ALA A 261 12.33 -21.34 -10.94
N ALA A 262 13.28 -21.38 -10.01
CA ALA A 262 13.94 -20.19 -9.51
C ALA A 262 15.12 -19.78 -10.42
N ALA A 263 15.59 -18.55 -10.30
CA ALA A 263 16.87 -18.15 -10.89
C ALA A 263 18.00 -19.02 -10.32
N ALA A 264 18.81 -19.61 -11.21
CA ALA A 264 19.78 -20.64 -10.82
C ALA A 264 20.78 -20.19 -9.74
N ASN A 265 21.26 -18.95 -9.81
CA ASN A 265 22.17 -18.37 -8.83
C ASN A 265 21.49 -18.17 -7.45
N TRP A 266 20.25 -17.75 -7.42
CA TRP A 266 19.47 -17.59 -6.17
C TRP A 266 19.14 -18.94 -5.55
N LYS A 267 18.80 -19.94 -6.35
CA LYS A 267 18.57 -21.31 -5.90
C LYS A 267 19.85 -21.93 -5.33
N ALA A 268 21.00 -21.72 -5.98
CA ALA A 268 22.29 -22.28 -5.56
C ALA A 268 22.71 -21.82 -4.16
N VAL A 269 22.43 -20.57 -3.81
CA VAL A 269 22.74 -20.03 -2.48
C VAL A 269 21.56 -20.16 -1.49
N GLU A 270 20.44 -20.76 -1.92
CA GLU A 270 19.20 -20.77 -1.12
C GLU A 270 18.84 -19.38 -0.61
N GLY A 271 18.90 -18.36 -1.52
CA GLY A 271 18.75 -16.96 -1.16
C GLY A 271 17.44 -16.65 -0.45
N TYR A 272 17.51 -15.86 0.62
CA TYR A 272 16.37 -15.52 1.47
C TYR A 272 16.55 -14.17 2.15
N LYS A 273 15.45 -13.64 2.68
CA LYS A 273 15.40 -12.47 3.54
C LYS A 273 14.77 -12.83 4.90
N GLU A 274 15.45 -12.48 5.98
CA GLU A 274 14.89 -12.40 7.33
C GLU A 274 14.68 -10.92 7.67
N TYR A 275 13.53 -10.60 8.25
CA TYR A 275 13.15 -9.23 8.49
C TYR A 275 12.25 -9.13 9.71
N GLN A 276 12.69 -8.34 10.69
CA GLN A 276 11.91 -8.02 11.88
C GLN A 276 11.61 -6.53 11.89
N ARG A 277 10.41 -6.17 12.31
CA ARG A 277 9.95 -4.78 12.32
C ARG A 277 9.07 -4.48 13.52
N ALA A 278 9.28 -3.31 14.12
CA ALA A 278 8.44 -2.75 15.15
C ALA A 278 8.10 -1.30 14.83
N ILE A 279 6.84 -0.93 15.01
CA ILE A 279 6.34 0.45 14.92
C ILE A 279 5.45 0.68 16.14
N ALA A 280 5.71 1.75 16.87
CA ALA A 280 4.88 2.17 17.99
C ALA A 280 4.64 3.67 17.93
N GLY A 281 3.44 4.10 18.29
CA GLY A 281 3.10 5.51 18.36
C GLY A 281 1.98 5.80 19.35
N ILE A 282 2.02 7.01 19.89
CA ILE A 282 1.00 7.57 20.78
C ILE A 282 0.52 8.87 20.16
N THR A 283 -0.78 9.06 20.11
CA THR A 283 -1.41 10.25 19.56
C THR A 283 -2.33 10.86 20.61
N LEU A 284 -2.05 12.11 20.98
CA LEU A 284 -2.88 12.92 21.85
C LEU A 284 -3.69 13.89 20.99
N THR A 285 -5.01 13.84 21.11
CA THR A 285 -5.92 14.82 20.51
C THR A 285 -6.51 15.67 21.61
N ASN A 286 -6.25 16.96 21.62
CA ASN A 286 -6.83 17.96 22.54
C ASN A 286 -7.88 18.78 21.82
N ARG A 287 -9.06 18.93 22.44
CA ARG A 287 -10.16 19.79 21.98
C ARG A 287 -10.13 21.06 22.82
N PHE A 288 -9.46 22.11 22.31
CA PHE A 288 -9.34 23.38 23.05
C PHE A 288 -10.66 24.17 23.11
N SER A 289 -11.52 23.96 22.09
CA SER A 289 -12.87 24.50 22.01
C SER A 289 -13.66 23.71 20.97
N GLU A 290 -14.90 24.07 20.74
CA GLU A 290 -15.74 23.51 19.66
C GLU A 290 -15.10 23.67 18.27
N ASN A 291 -14.32 24.74 18.08
CA ASN A 291 -13.70 25.10 16.81
C ASN A 291 -12.24 24.65 16.69
N TRP A 292 -11.50 24.51 17.78
CA TRP A 292 -10.08 24.25 17.75
C TRP A 292 -9.72 22.91 18.36
N ASN A 293 -9.00 22.13 17.59
CA ASN A 293 -8.38 20.91 18.10
C ASN A 293 -6.92 20.80 17.65
N ASN A 294 -6.12 20.10 18.47
CA ASN A 294 -4.72 19.79 18.18
C ASN A 294 -4.53 18.29 18.30
N LYS A 295 -3.84 17.72 17.32
CA LYS A 295 -3.47 16.31 17.31
C LYS A 295 -1.96 16.17 17.22
N LEU A 296 -1.34 15.63 18.28
CA LEU A 296 0.10 15.37 18.38
C LEU A 296 0.35 13.87 18.41
N SER A 297 1.05 13.37 17.42
CA SER A 297 1.54 12.00 17.35
C SER A 297 3.04 11.96 17.58
N VAL A 298 3.50 11.09 18.49
CA VAL A 298 4.91 10.76 18.70
C VAL A 298 5.10 9.28 18.42
N PHE A 299 6.12 8.91 17.65
CA PHE A 299 6.28 7.55 17.18
C PHE A 299 7.74 7.14 17.07
N GLY A 300 7.97 5.83 17.16
CA GLY A 300 9.22 5.17 16.93
C GLY A 300 9.09 4.02 15.94
N ARG A 301 10.18 3.74 15.22
CA ARG A 301 10.29 2.65 14.23
C ARG A 301 11.61 1.94 14.42
N TRP A 302 11.57 0.64 14.27
CA TRP A 302 12.76 -0.20 14.28
C TRP A 302 12.58 -1.34 13.27
N ALA A 303 13.65 -1.69 12.58
CA ALA A 303 13.71 -2.86 11.74
C ALA A 303 15.13 -3.43 11.73
N ASP A 304 15.23 -4.74 11.59
CA ASP A 304 16.47 -5.50 11.44
C ASP A 304 16.27 -6.52 10.33
N SER A 305 17.20 -6.63 9.41
CA SER A 305 17.08 -7.40 8.19
C SER A 305 18.40 -8.08 7.85
N TYR A 306 18.31 -9.32 7.39
CA TYR A 306 19.41 -10.04 6.77
C TYR A 306 18.96 -10.65 5.47
N GLU A 307 19.71 -10.43 4.38
CA GLU A 307 19.42 -10.97 3.07
C GLU A 307 20.63 -11.72 2.50
N ARG A 308 20.45 -13.02 2.26
CA ARG A 308 21.44 -13.87 1.59
C ARG A 308 21.24 -13.79 0.09
N ARG A 309 22.24 -13.28 -0.61
CA ARG A 309 22.22 -13.02 -2.06
C ARG A 309 23.31 -13.81 -2.79
N PRO A 310 23.17 -14.03 -4.10
CA PRO A 310 24.21 -14.72 -4.89
C PRO A 310 25.54 -13.99 -5.00
N PHE A 311 25.55 -12.68 -4.77
CA PHE A 311 26.69 -11.79 -5.01
C PHE A 311 27.24 -11.14 -3.73
N ASN A 312 26.50 -11.14 -2.66
CA ASN A 312 26.91 -10.75 -1.30
C ASN A 312 25.78 -11.07 -0.31
N ASN A 313 26.08 -10.98 0.98
CA ASN A 313 25.05 -10.92 2.00
C ASN A 313 24.86 -9.47 2.42
N LEU A 314 23.63 -9.09 2.71
CA LEU A 314 23.30 -7.79 3.26
C LEU A 314 22.75 -7.97 4.68
N ASP A 315 23.40 -7.32 5.65
CA ASP A 315 22.88 -7.16 7.01
C ASP A 315 22.55 -5.69 7.20
N ASP A 316 21.28 -5.35 7.36
CA ASP A 316 20.84 -3.98 7.45
C ASP A 316 19.82 -3.76 8.57
N GLY A 317 19.74 -2.53 9.05
CA GLY A 317 18.81 -2.19 10.10
C GLY A 317 18.47 -0.72 10.12
N THR A 318 17.24 -0.42 10.51
CA THR A 318 16.74 0.93 10.66
C THR A 318 16.28 1.19 12.08
N SER A 319 16.55 2.37 12.59
CA SER A 319 15.95 2.86 13.83
C SER A 319 15.67 4.35 13.71
N GLY A 320 14.52 4.76 14.17
CA GLY A 320 14.15 6.16 14.09
C GLY A 320 12.85 6.47 14.78
N GLY A 321 12.47 7.72 14.70
CA GLY A 321 11.23 8.20 15.27
C GLY A 321 10.95 9.63 14.82
N GLY A 322 9.89 10.18 15.36
CA GLY A 322 9.49 11.51 15.00
C GLY A 322 8.23 11.96 15.70
N LEU A 323 7.82 13.12 15.32
CA LEU A 323 6.57 13.71 15.76
C LEU A 323 5.80 14.27 14.56
N ARG A 324 4.48 14.24 14.66
CA ARG A 324 3.56 14.89 13.73
C ARG A 324 2.54 15.66 14.55
N ASN A 325 2.50 16.97 14.39
CA ASN A 325 1.53 17.83 15.04
C ASN A 325 0.60 18.48 14.02
N ARG A 326 -0.67 18.60 14.35
CA ARG A 326 -1.69 19.25 13.52
C ARG A 326 -2.61 20.08 14.40
N LEU A 327 -2.66 21.37 14.12
CA LEU A 327 -3.65 22.28 14.66
C LEU A 327 -4.74 22.47 13.61
N THR A 328 -5.99 22.22 13.97
CA THR A 328 -7.14 22.38 13.08
C THR A 328 -8.15 23.35 13.66
N TYR A 329 -8.67 24.19 12.79
CA TYR A 329 -9.79 25.09 13.07
C TYR A 329 -11.00 24.68 12.22
N HIS A 330 -12.16 24.59 12.82
CA HIS A 330 -13.42 24.23 12.18
C HIS A 330 -14.45 25.32 12.39
N SER A 331 -15.15 25.71 11.32
CA SER A 331 -16.34 26.56 11.38
C SER A 331 -17.31 26.18 10.29
N ALA A 332 -18.46 26.84 10.24
CA ALA A 332 -19.47 26.60 9.22
C ALA A 332 -18.92 26.80 7.79
N HIS A 333 -18.08 27.82 7.58
CA HIS A 333 -17.60 28.21 6.26
C HIS A 333 -16.12 27.91 6.01
N TRP A 334 -15.33 27.65 7.06
CA TRP A 334 -13.89 27.50 6.97
C TRP A 334 -13.40 26.33 7.81
N ASP A 335 -12.56 25.50 7.21
CA ASP A 335 -11.65 24.67 7.95
C ASP A 335 -10.23 25.10 7.61
N ALA A 336 -9.37 25.16 8.60
CA ALA A 336 -7.95 25.43 8.42
C ALA A 336 -7.13 24.38 9.17
N LEU A 337 -6.03 23.99 8.56
CA LEU A 337 -5.08 23.02 9.08
C LEU A 337 -3.68 23.60 8.97
N LEU A 338 -2.94 23.60 10.08
CA LEU A 338 -1.51 23.85 10.11
C LEU A 338 -0.82 22.66 10.76
N GLY A 339 0.20 22.12 10.13
CA GLY A 339 0.91 20.96 10.63
C GLY A 339 2.42 21.00 10.46
N LEU A 340 3.07 20.20 11.28
CA LEU A 340 4.50 19.94 11.27
C LEU A 340 4.72 18.43 11.40
N GLU A 341 5.56 17.86 10.54
CA GLU A 341 6.10 16.51 10.72
C GLU A 341 7.63 16.60 10.71
N TRP A 342 8.24 16.02 11.72
CA TRP A 342 9.68 15.84 11.79
C TRP A 342 9.99 14.37 12.05
N THR A 343 10.92 13.83 11.28
CA THR A 343 11.42 12.47 11.47
C THR A 343 12.94 12.47 11.42
N LYS A 344 13.54 11.68 12.31
CA LYS A 344 14.95 11.37 12.29
C LYS A 344 15.12 9.86 12.26
N ASP A 345 15.85 9.38 11.27
CA ASP A 345 16.07 7.97 11.04
C ASP A 345 17.56 7.67 10.88
N ILE A 346 17.97 6.50 11.33
CA ILE A 346 19.30 5.95 11.19
C ILE A 346 19.18 4.64 10.46
N TYR A 347 19.80 4.54 9.31
CA TYR A 347 19.93 3.32 8.52
C TYR A 347 21.37 2.83 8.60
N ARG A 348 21.58 1.57 8.94
CA ARG A 348 22.90 0.93 9.01
C ARG A 348 22.85 -0.28 8.09
N TRP A 349 23.93 -0.47 7.34
CA TRP A 349 24.09 -1.67 6.54
C TRP A 349 25.55 -2.09 6.47
N GLN A 350 25.75 -3.37 6.34
CA GLN A 350 27.02 -3.99 6.00
C GLN A 350 26.79 -5.08 4.94
N MET A 351 27.78 -5.24 4.09
CA MET A 351 27.80 -6.29 3.07
C MET A 351 29.03 -7.14 3.26
N ASP A 352 28.89 -8.45 3.14
CA ASP A 352 29.96 -9.42 3.15
C ASP A 352 29.85 -10.35 1.95
N LEU A 353 31.01 -10.82 1.47
CA LEU A 353 31.14 -11.81 0.44
C LEU A 353 32.16 -12.86 0.93
N ASP A 354 31.78 -14.14 0.95
CA ASP A 354 32.60 -15.24 1.45
C ASP A 354 33.17 -14.95 2.85
N ASP A 355 32.29 -14.48 3.76
CA ASP A 355 32.59 -14.10 5.13
C ASP A 355 33.58 -12.91 5.28
N LYS A 356 33.94 -12.26 4.16
CA LYS A 356 34.77 -11.06 4.17
C LYS A 356 33.91 -9.82 4.04
N LEU A 357 34.05 -8.88 4.99
CA LEU A 357 33.39 -7.59 4.94
C LEU A 357 33.88 -6.81 3.69
N ILE A 358 32.95 -6.33 2.86
CA ILE A 358 33.25 -5.55 1.64
C ILE A 358 32.68 -4.13 1.70
N ASN A 359 31.73 -3.86 2.60
CA ASN A 359 31.17 -2.52 2.80
C ASN A 359 30.49 -2.44 4.16
N LYS A 360 30.56 -1.27 4.84
CA LYS A 360 29.86 -0.99 6.08
C LYS A 360 29.59 0.51 6.22
N ASN A 361 28.33 0.86 6.42
CA ASN A 361 27.91 2.27 6.43
C ASN A 361 26.83 2.55 7.47
N ARG A 362 26.72 3.83 7.81
CA ARG A 362 25.63 4.38 8.61
C ARG A 362 25.14 5.67 7.95
N GLU A 363 23.87 5.72 7.60
CA GLU A 363 23.23 6.93 7.11
C GLU A 363 22.25 7.48 8.15
N THR A 364 22.29 8.79 8.38
CA THR A 364 21.33 9.52 9.19
C THR A 364 20.51 10.42 8.29
N ARG A 365 19.18 10.41 8.45
CA ARG A 365 18.24 11.23 7.70
C ARG A 365 17.41 12.08 8.63
N ASP A 366 17.34 13.38 8.32
CA ASP A 366 16.45 14.33 8.96
C ASP A 366 15.46 14.86 7.92
N ASN A 367 14.15 14.66 8.17
CA ASN A 367 13.08 15.14 7.30
C ASN A 367 12.21 16.13 8.06
N TYR A 368 11.97 17.28 7.46
CA TYR A 368 11.11 18.35 7.98
C TYR A 368 10.01 18.63 6.95
N ASN A 369 8.77 18.61 7.37
CA ASN A 369 7.62 18.93 6.55
C ASN A 369 6.69 19.86 7.34
N ILE A 370 6.60 21.13 6.93
CA ILE A 370 5.64 22.09 7.46
C ILE A 370 4.55 22.25 6.40
N PHE A 371 3.31 22.03 6.76
CA PHE A 371 2.19 22.02 5.82
C PHE A 371 0.98 22.76 6.35
N GLY A 372 0.21 23.32 5.44
CA GLY A 372 -1.04 24.00 5.78
C GLY A 372 -2.05 23.92 4.64
N MET A 373 -3.31 23.75 5.02
CA MET A 373 -4.45 23.71 4.10
C MET A 373 -5.59 24.55 4.65
N VAL A 374 -6.28 25.22 3.77
CA VAL A 374 -7.52 25.93 4.07
C VAL A 374 -8.61 25.39 3.16
N TYR A 375 -9.78 25.14 3.71
CA TYR A 375 -10.97 24.71 3.01
C TYR A 375 -12.05 25.78 3.21
N TRP A 376 -12.48 26.36 2.12
CA TRP A 376 -13.48 27.40 2.09
C TRP A 376 -14.79 26.86 1.51
N ARG A 377 -15.86 26.99 2.28
CA ARG A 377 -17.22 26.60 1.91
C ARG A 377 -18.11 27.84 1.85
N PRO A 378 -18.08 28.59 0.74
CA PRO A 378 -18.95 29.80 0.59
C PRO A 378 -20.43 29.45 0.64
N SER A 379 -20.79 28.23 0.25
CA SER A 379 -22.11 27.64 0.42
C SER A 379 -21.99 26.12 0.63
N LEU A 380 -23.11 25.42 0.84
CA LEU A 380 -23.11 23.96 1.06
C LEU A 380 -22.64 23.17 -0.18
N GLU A 381 -22.77 23.76 -1.37
CA GLU A 381 -22.42 23.13 -2.63
C GLU A 381 -20.91 23.21 -2.94
N TRP A 382 -20.23 24.22 -2.43
CA TRP A 382 -18.83 24.47 -2.76
C TRP A 382 -17.88 24.08 -1.65
N ASN A 383 -16.81 23.38 -2.02
CA ASN A 383 -15.66 23.13 -1.16
C ASN A 383 -14.38 23.45 -1.94
N ILE A 384 -13.75 24.56 -1.62
CA ILE A 384 -12.54 25.07 -2.26
C ILE A 384 -11.37 24.86 -1.27
N SER A 385 -10.35 24.14 -1.68
CA SER A 385 -9.16 23.89 -0.86
C SER A 385 -7.93 24.51 -1.50
N PHE A 386 -7.11 25.16 -0.69
CA PHE A 386 -5.79 25.65 -1.11
C PHE A 386 -4.78 25.52 0.04
N GLY A 387 -3.54 25.31 -0.31
CA GLY A 387 -2.47 25.17 0.67
C GLY A 387 -1.21 24.58 0.06
N GLY A 388 -0.35 24.05 0.90
CA GLY A 388 0.89 23.44 0.47
C GLY A 388 1.79 23.08 1.63
N ALA A 389 2.97 22.57 1.29
CA ALA A 389 3.99 22.20 2.25
C ALA A 389 5.37 22.72 1.84
N VAL A 390 6.18 23.00 2.85
CA VAL A 390 7.61 23.28 2.74
C VAL A 390 8.37 22.10 3.30
N ASN A 391 9.21 21.50 2.49
CA ASN A 391 9.94 20.28 2.82
C ASN A 391 11.44 20.50 2.79
N LYS A 392 12.15 19.96 3.77
CA LYS A 392 13.61 19.93 3.83
C LYS A 392 14.06 18.53 4.22
N VAL A 393 15.01 17.98 3.47
CA VAL A 393 15.61 16.66 3.72
C VAL A 393 17.12 16.80 3.72
N ASN A 394 17.76 16.19 4.71
CA ASN A 394 19.21 16.13 4.84
C ASN A 394 19.64 14.68 5.07
N TYR A 395 20.68 14.23 4.36
CA TYR A 395 21.30 12.92 4.55
C TYR A 395 22.75 13.13 4.97
N LYS A 396 23.20 12.30 5.90
CA LYS A 396 24.61 12.21 6.29
C LYS A 396 25.03 10.75 6.29
N LEU A 397 25.90 10.40 5.36
CA LEU A 397 26.57 9.10 5.30
C LEU A 397 27.84 9.16 6.13
N THR A 398 28.05 8.15 6.96
CA THR A 398 29.29 7.87 7.66
C THR A 398 29.78 6.49 7.19
N ASP A 399 30.87 6.49 6.45
CA ASP A 399 31.55 5.28 6.05
C ASP A 399 32.27 4.68 7.26
N GLN A 400 32.13 3.37 7.45
CA GLN A 400 32.73 2.60 8.53
C GLN A 400 33.66 1.50 7.98
N PHE A 401 33.96 1.53 6.69
CA PHE A 401 34.81 0.58 6.00
C PHE A 401 35.90 1.32 5.19
N SER A 402 37.07 1.48 5.77
CA SER A 402 38.11 2.32 5.22
C SER A 402 38.97 1.66 4.13
N GLU A 403 38.81 0.36 3.86
CA GLU A 403 39.64 -0.39 2.89
C GLU A 403 39.39 0.03 1.43
N ASN A 404 38.20 0.57 1.12
CA ASN A 404 37.83 1.08 -0.21
C ASN A 404 37.88 2.62 -0.32
N GLY A 405 38.48 3.30 0.67
CA GLY A 405 38.52 4.76 0.77
C GLY A 405 37.36 5.30 1.63
N ASP A 406 37.52 6.53 2.13
CA ASP A 406 36.45 7.18 2.91
C ASP A 406 35.38 7.77 1.98
N GLN A 407 34.19 7.19 2.02
CA GLN A 407 33.01 7.58 1.24
C GLN A 407 32.02 8.44 2.05
N SER A 408 32.41 8.88 3.24
CA SER A 408 31.59 9.74 4.09
C SER A 408 31.20 11.03 3.38
N GLY A 409 29.97 11.49 3.60
CA GLY A 409 29.51 12.72 2.97
C GLY A 409 28.14 13.18 3.50
N GLU A 410 27.87 14.45 3.25
CA GLU A 410 26.56 15.04 3.56
C GLU A 410 25.88 15.46 2.28
N ARG A 411 24.56 15.30 2.28
CA ARG A 411 23.71 15.72 1.17
C ARG A 411 22.54 16.53 1.71
N ASN A 412 22.57 17.81 1.38
CA ASN A 412 21.54 18.76 1.74
C ASN A 412 20.68 19.05 0.51
N PHE A 413 19.51 18.45 0.41
CA PHE A 413 18.60 18.75 -0.69
C PHE A 413 18.04 20.17 -0.57
N PRO A 414 17.71 20.85 -1.67
CA PRO A 414 17.06 22.15 -1.62
C PRO A 414 15.72 22.06 -0.91
N VAL A 415 15.26 23.18 -0.39
CA VAL A 415 13.90 23.30 0.13
C VAL A 415 12.92 23.16 -1.03
N ILE A 416 11.91 22.30 -0.86
CA ILE A 416 10.89 22.05 -1.88
C ILE A 416 9.55 22.56 -1.35
N PHE A 417 8.92 23.45 -2.13
CA PHE A 417 7.56 23.91 -1.90
C PHE A 417 6.59 23.14 -2.76
N SER A 418 5.56 22.56 -2.15
CA SER A 418 4.55 21.71 -2.82
C SER A 418 3.15 22.31 -2.64
N PRO A 419 2.69 23.20 -3.54
CA PRO A 419 1.35 23.78 -3.49
C PRO A 419 0.28 22.78 -3.97
N ARG A 420 -0.96 23.02 -3.50
CA ARG A 420 -2.16 22.31 -3.94
C ARG A 420 -3.36 23.24 -3.96
N LEU A 421 -4.16 23.10 -5.02
CA LEU A 421 -5.46 23.73 -5.18
C LEU A 421 -6.48 22.65 -5.53
N GLY A 422 -7.67 22.73 -4.96
CA GLY A 422 -8.78 21.84 -5.29
C GLY A 422 -10.12 22.56 -5.16
N VAL A 423 -11.03 22.24 -6.04
CA VAL A 423 -12.39 22.77 -6.06
C VAL A 423 -13.34 21.60 -6.20
N ASN A 424 -14.36 21.55 -5.37
CA ASN A 424 -15.46 20.61 -5.51
C ASN A 424 -16.77 21.42 -5.53
N TYR A 425 -17.62 21.11 -6.48
CA TYR A 425 -18.97 21.67 -6.62
C TYR A 425 -19.99 20.54 -6.60
N ALA A 426 -20.78 20.47 -5.54
CA ALA A 426 -21.80 19.45 -5.32
C ALA A 426 -23.18 20.12 -5.22
N PRO A 427 -23.83 20.47 -6.37
CA PRO A 427 -25.13 21.16 -6.37
C PRO A 427 -26.26 20.31 -5.76
N SER A 428 -26.03 19.04 -5.59
CA SER A 428 -26.99 18.11 -4.98
C SER A 428 -26.28 16.90 -4.39
N GLN A 429 -26.98 16.08 -3.67
CA GLN A 429 -26.44 14.78 -3.21
C GLN A 429 -26.23 13.79 -4.36
N LEU A 430 -26.82 14.05 -5.53
CA LEU A 430 -26.71 13.21 -6.70
C LEU A 430 -25.42 13.47 -7.50
N LEU A 431 -24.97 14.72 -7.61
CA LEU A 431 -23.86 15.11 -8.48
C LEU A 431 -22.81 15.91 -7.71
N ALA A 432 -21.55 15.54 -7.87
CA ALA A 432 -20.42 16.39 -7.54
C ALA A 432 -19.40 16.40 -8.69
N LEU A 433 -18.88 17.59 -8.98
CA LEU A 433 -17.80 17.85 -9.93
C LEU A 433 -16.58 18.33 -9.15
N TYR A 434 -15.40 17.87 -9.50
CA TYR A 434 -14.20 18.39 -8.88
C TYR A 434 -13.08 18.65 -9.90
N ALA A 435 -12.23 19.62 -9.55
CA ALA A 435 -10.98 19.90 -10.23
C ALA A 435 -9.87 20.04 -9.20
N SER A 436 -8.67 19.57 -9.50
CA SER A 436 -7.51 19.78 -8.65
C SER A 436 -6.23 19.96 -9.44
N ALA A 437 -5.30 20.74 -8.85
CA ALA A 437 -3.92 20.85 -9.30
C ALA A 437 -2.99 20.74 -8.08
N GLY A 438 -1.89 20.01 -8.21
CA GLY A 438 -0.96 19.84 -7.11
C GLY A 438 0.44 19.47 -7.56
N HIS A 439 1.43 19.95 -6.81
CA HIS A 439 2.83 19.61 -6.98
C HIS A 439 3.23 18.51 -5.97
N GLY A 440 4.12 17.63 -6.39
CA GLY A 440 4.74 16.64 -5.51
C GLY A 440 6.16 16.31 -5.91
N PHE A 441 6.83 15.59 -5.01
CA PHE A 441 8.20 15.17 -5.21
C PHE A 441 8.45 13.81 -4.53
N SER A 442 9.53 13.13 -4.94
CA SER A 442 10.08 11.97 -4.26
C SER A 442 11.59 12.10 -4.15
N MET A 443 12.12 11.75 -2.98
CA MET A 443 13.56 11.72 -2.76
C MET A 443 14.16 10.43 -3.32
N PRO A 444 15.43 10.45 -3.78
CA PRO A 444 16.14 9.23 -4.10
C PRO A 444 16.25 8.33 -2.86
N SER A 445 16.10 7.02 -3.07
CA SER A 445 16.37 6.01 -2.02
C SER A 445 17.90 5.85 -1.81
N PRO A 446 18.34 5.21 -0.71
CA PRO A 446 19.75 4.83 -0.56
C PRO A 446 20.26 3.98 -1.72
N GLU A 447 19.47 2.98 -2.13
CA GLU A 447 19.83 2.10 -3.26
C GLU A 447 19.99 2.86 -4.57
N GLU A 448 19.24 3.94 -4.78
CA GLU A 448 19.38 4.79 -5.96
C GLU A 448 20.57 5.75 -5.83
N THR A 449 20.95 6.13 -4.62
CA THR A 449 22.04 7.07 -4.37
C THR A 449 23.41 6.44 -4.27
N LEU A 450 23.50 5.16 -3.93
CA LEU A 450 24.76 4.43 -3.84
C LEU A 450 25.24 4.02 -5.24
N LEU A 451 26.50 4.36 -5.54
CA LEU A 451 27.21 3.83 -6.68
C LEU A 451 27.74 2.42 -6.36
N PRO A 452 28.03 1.59 -7.39
CA PRO A 452 28.56 0.23 -7.16
C PRO A 452 29.86 0.19 -6.37
N GLU A 453 30.65 1.24 -6.51
CA GLU A 453 31.93 1.45 -5.81
C GLU A 453 31.72 1.84 -4.36
N GLY A 454 30.46 2.14 -3.97
CA GLY A 454 30.06 2.57 -2.63
C GLY A 454 29.92 4.08 -2.47
N ASP A 455 30.36 4.88 -3.43
CA ASP A 455 30.23 6.33 -3.42
C ASP A 455 28.77 6.78 -3.52
N ILE A 456 28.49 7.95 -2.95
CA ILE A 456 27.19 8.60 -3.10
C ILE A 456 27.13 9.38 -4.41
N ASN A 457 26.13 9.09 -5.23
CA ASN A 457 25.81 9.94 -6.38
C ASN A 457 25.25 11.28 -5.90
N LYS A 458 26.09 12.29 -5.83
CA LYS A 458 25.73 13.65 -5.37
C LYS A 458 24.90 14.44 -6.38
N ASP A 459 24.86 13.99 -7.64
CA ASP A 459 24.19 14.70 -8.73
C ASP A 459 22.71 14.34 -8.86
N LEU A 460 22.25 13.26 -8.20
CA LEU A 460 20.86 12.88 -8.22
C LEU A 460 19.95 13.95 -7.63
N LYS A 461 18.95 14.35 -8.36
CA LYS A 461 17.93 15.32 -7.96
C LYS A 461 16.64 14.61 -7.54
N PRO A 462 15.87 15.20 -6.63
CA PRO A 462 14.52 14.74 -6.36
C PRO A 462 13.69 14.71 -7.65
N GLU A 463 12.95 13.63 -7.83
CA GLU A 463 11.90 13.56 -8.85
C GLU A 463 10.76 14.50 -8.45
N GLN A 464 10.24 15.29 -9.38
CA GLN A 464 9.19 16.27 -9.13
C GLN A 464 8.10 16.18 -10.20
N GLY A 465 6.88 16.53 -9.84
CA GLY A 465 5.77 16.52 -10.80
C GLY A 465 4.62 17.41 -10.41
N VAL A 466 3.89 17.84 -11.43
CA VAL A 466 2.65 18.59 -11.31
C VAL A 466 1.53 17.77 -11.91
N GLN A 467 0.43 17.62 -11.17
CA GLN A 467 -0.79 16.96 -11.63
C GLN A 467 -1.92 17.97 -11.82
N TYR A 468 -2.68 17.75 -12.87
CA TYR A 468 -3.99 18.35 -13.12
C TYR A 468 -5.04 17.25 -13.23
N GLU A 469 -6.20 17.46 -12.65
CA GLU A 469 -7.25 16.46 -12.60
C GLU A 469 -8.64 17.11 -12.64
N LEU A 470 -9.55 16.43 -13.36
CA LEU A 470 -10.98 16.72 -13.38
C LEU A 470 -11.74 15.42 -13.10
N GLY A 471 -12.80 15.49 -12.32
CA GLY A 471 -13.61 14.33 -12.05
C GLY A 471 -15.06 14.63 -11.71
N VAL A 472 -15.86 13.57 -11.76
CA VAL A 472 -17.29 13.57 -11.45
C VAL A 472 -17.62 12.41 -10.52
N ARG A 473 -18.54 12.65 -9.59
CA ARG A 473 -19.16 11.65 -8.72
C ARG A 473 -20.67 11.74 -8.84
N LEU A 474 -21.30 10.58 -9.04
CA LEU A 474 -22.75 10.47 -9.13
C LEU A 474 -23.24 9.44 -8.12
N ASN A 475 -24.26 9.82 -7.35
CA ASN A 475 -25.00 8.95 -6.45
C ASN A 475 -26.42 8.82 -7.00
N LEU A 476 -26.73 7.72 -7.65
CA LEU A 476 -28.01 7.50 -8.30
C LEU A 476 -28.86 6.52 -7.49
N PHE A 477 -30.18 6.59 -7.67
CA PHE A 477 -31.16 5.67 -7.07
C PHE A 477 -30.96 5.55 -5.55
N ASP A 478 -31.02 6.69 -4.87
CA ASP A 478 -30.79 6.76 -3.42
C ASP A 478 -29.49 6.06 -3.00
N ARG A 479 -28.40 6.25 -3.78
CA ARG A 479 -27.08 5.66 -3.57
C ARG A 479 -27.02 4.13 -3.75
N ALA A 480 -28.01 3.50 -4.37
CA ALA A 480 -27.88 2.12 -4.83
C ALA A 480 -26.83 2.00 -5.95
N THR A 481 -26.55 3.10 -6.65
CA THR A 481 -25.50 3.21 -7.68
C THR A 481 -24.59 4.38 -7.36
N ILE A 482 -23.29 4.13 -7.23
CA ILE A 482 -22.24 5.14 -7.12
C ILE A 482 -21.36 5.04 -8.36
N LEU A 483 -21.17 6.14 -9.07
CA LEU A 483 -20.27 6.25 -10.21
C LEU A 483 -19.21 7.30 -9.92
N GLU A 484 -17.96 6.99 -10.22
CA GLU A 484 -16.86 7.96 -10.19
C GLU A 484 -16.08 7.87 -11.50
N ALA A 485 -15.77 9.01 -12.10
CA ALA A 485 -14.89 9.08 -13.24
C ALA A 485 -13.93 10.25 -13.10
N SER A 486 -12.70 10.09 -13.56
CA SER A 486 -11.71 11.17 -13.62
C SER A 486 -10.78 11.06 -14.81
N VAL A 487 -10.30 12.22 -15.25
CA VAL A 487 -9.19 12.35 -16.19
C VAL A 487 -8.07 13.11 -15.50
N TYR A 488 -6.84 12.69 -15.76
CA TYR A 488 -5.67 13.32 -15.15
C TYR A 488 -4.53 13.48 -16.15
N ARG A 489 -3.64 14.44 -15.85
CA ARG A 489 -2.34 14.61 -16.46
C ARG A 489 -1.32 14.87 -15.37
N ILE A 490 -0.20 14.12 -15.39
CA ILE A 490 0.96 14.36 -14.53
C ILE A 490 2.16 14.58 -15.43
N ASP A 491 2.85 15.71 -15.25
CA ASP A 491 4.11 16.01 -15.92
C ASP A 491 5.24 15.89 -14.90
N LEU A 492 6.15 14.92 -15.12
CA LEU A 492 7.28 14.62 -14.24
C LEU A 492 8.57 15.16 -14.84
N THR A 493 9.44 15.64 -13.95
CA THR A 493 10.80 16.07 -14.24
C THR A 493 11.80 15.37 -13.33
N ASN A 494 13.05 15.22 -13.79
CA ASN A 494 14.11 14.50 -13.08
C ASN A 494 13.68 13.07 -12.72
N LEU A 495 12.97 12.37 -13.62
CA LEU A 495 12.55 10.99 -13.39
C LEU A 495 13.74 10.16 -12.87
N LEU A 496 13.57 9.54 -11.72
CA LEU A 496 14.57 8.63 -11.16
C LEU A 496 14.41 7.26 -11.82
N VAL A 497 15.45 6.83 -12.51
CA VAL A 497 15.51 5.56 -13.20
C VAL A 497 16.62 4.73 -12.59
N THR A 498 16.32 3.48 -12.31
CA THR A 498 17.33 2.53 -11.88
C THR A 498 17.96 1.90 -13.10
N LYS A 499 19.25 2.15 -13.31
CA LYS A 499 20.07 1.53 -14.33
C LYS A 499 20.71 0.27 -13.75
N ARG A 500 20.54 -0.84 -14.43
CA ARG A 500 21.14 -2.11 -14.05
C ARG A 500 22.54 -2.20 -14.64
N LEU A 501 23.54 -2.33 -13.80
CA LEU A 501 24.96 -2.39 -14.20
C LEU A 501 25.46 -3.83 -14.34
N THR A 502 25.05 -4.69 -13.40
CA THR A 502 25.27 -6.14 -13.43
C THR A 502 23.97 -6.87 -13.17
N GLU A 503 24.01 -8.20 -13.09
CA GLU A 503 22.81 -9.02 -12.88
C GLU A 503 22.00 -8.57 -11.65
N ASP A 504 22.66 -8.08 -10.61
CA ASP A 504 22.04 -7.72 -9.34
C ASP A 504 22.56 -6.38 -8.75
N ILE A 505 23.30 -5.58 -9.54
CA ILE A 505 23.79 -4.25 -9.14
C ILE A 505 23.06 -3.17 -9.93
N PHE A 506 22.53 -2.21 -9.21
CA PHE A 506 21.74 -1.11 -9.74
C PHE A 506 22.33 0.24 -9.31
N THR A 507 22.14 1.26 -10.13
CA THR A 507 22.44 2.66 -9.78
C THR A 507 21.31 3.56 -10.24
N GLY A 508 21.07 4.63 -9.49
CA GLY A 508 20.07 5.64 -9.86
C GLY A 508 20.65 6.69 -10.80
N ILE A 509 19.86 7.08 -11.78
CA ILE A 509 20.12 8.24 -12.63
C ILE A 509 18.86 9.09 -12.76
N ASN A 510 19.03 10.40 -12.96
CA ASN A 510 17.91 11.22 -13.38
C ASN A 510 17.75 11.14 -14.90
N ALA A 511 16.61 10.63 -15.32
CA ALA A 511 16.21 10.57 -16.72
C ALA A 511 15.17 11.66 -16.98
N GLY A 512 15.45 12.60 -17.81
CA GLY A 512 14.63 13.66 -18.36
C GLY A 512 13.21 13.89 -17.82
N LYS A 513 12.23 13.86 -18.74
CA LYS A 513 10.84 14.19 -18.45
C LYS A 513 9.88 13.09 -18.91
N THR A 514 8.81 12.88 -18.18
CA THR A 514 7.73 11.97 -18.58
C THR A 514 6.37 12.63 -18.43
N GLY A 515 5.42 12.18 -19.24
CA GLY A 515 4.05 12.60 -19.18
C GLY A 515 3.11 11.43 -18.94
N HIS A 516 2.26 11.52 -17.93
CA HIS A 516 1.31 10.49 -17.55
C HIS A 516 -0.09 11.04 -17.74
N THR A 517 -0.85 10.47 -18.66
CA THR A 517 -2.25 10.85 -18.92
C THR A 517 -3.11 9.62 -18.74
N GLY A 518 -4.26 9.77 -18.11
CA GLY A 518 -5.16 8.64 -17.94
C GLY A 518 -6.61 9.03 -17.69
N PHE A 519 -7.44 8.00 -17.80
CA PHE A 519 -8.85 8.00 -17.46
C PHE A 519 -9.11 6.88 -16.46
N GLU A 520 -9.84 7.20 -15.41
CA GLU A 520 -10.25 6.28 -14.36
C GLU A 520 -11.76 6.27 -14.25
N PHE A 521 -12.34 5.08 -14.07
CA PHE A 521 -13.76 4.90 -13.88
C PHE A 521 -14.02 3.86 -12.81
N MET A 522 -15.03 4.08 -11.97
CA MET A 522 -15.50 3.13 -10.97
C MET A 522 -17.03 3.16 -10.90
N ILE A 523 -17.63 1.99 -10.75
CA ILE A 523 -19.04 1.81 -10.44
C ILE A 523 -19.18 0.88 -9.25
N LYS A 524 -19.98 1.28 -8.25
CA LYS A 524 -20.53 0.42 -7.20
C LYS A 524 -22.03 0.38 -7.37
N GLN A 525 -22.58 -0.82 -7.51
CA GLN A 525 -24.02 -1.03 -7.74
C GLN A 525 -24.54 -2.10 -6.79
N ARG A 526 -25.62 -1.81 -6.09
CA ARG A 526 -26.39 -2.79 -5.33
C ARG A 526 -27.72 -3.04 -6.03
N ILE A 527 -28.02 -4.32 -6.28
CA ILE A 527 -29.23 -4.77 -6.95
C ILE A 527 -29.96 -5.73 -6.03
N PHE A 528 -31.20 -5.41 -5.70
CA PHE A 528 -32.12 -6.35 -5.03
C PHE A 528 -32.83 -7.17 -6.07
N MET A 529 -32.69 -8.49 -5.99
CA MET A 529 -33.32 -9.38 -6.94
C MET A 529 -34.66 -9.88 -6.41
N PHE A 530 -35.67 -9.85 -7.27
CA PHE A 530 -37.03 -10.27 -6.98
C PHE A 530 -37.25 -11.78 -7.22
N SER A 531 -38.43 -12.28 -6.95
CA SER A 531 -38.86 -13.65 -6.81
C SER A 531 -38.32 -14.72 -7.79
N THR A 532 -37.82 -14.34 -8.96
CA THR A 532 -37.23 -15.27 -9.94
C THR A 532 -35.72 -15.47 -9.78
N PHE A 533 -35.04 -14.54 -9.11
CA PHE A 533 -33.61 -14.62 -8.79
C PHE A 533 -33.39 -14.02 -7.39
N PRO A 534 -33.39 -14.89 -6.35
CA PRO A 534 -33.43 -14.41 -4.97
C PRO A 534 -32.10 -13.78 -4.51
N GLY A 535 -32.21 -12.83 -3.58
CA GLY A 535 -31.08 -12.28 -2.82
C GLY A 535 -30.58 -10.93 -3.31
N ASP A 536 -29.42 -10.55 -2.79
CA ASP A 536 -28.73 -9.29 -3.07
C ASP A 536 -27.52 -9.54 -3.97
N LEU A 537 -27.32 -8.68 -4.98
CA LEU A 537 -26.13 -8.64 -5.80
C LEU A 537 -25.44 -7.29 -5.66
N ASN A 538 -24.20 -7.30 -5.16
CA ASN A 538 -23.31 -6.14 -5.14
C ASN A 538 -22.29 -6.27 -6.29
N ILE A 539 -22.19 -5.25 -7.12
CA ILE A 539 -21.22 -5.14 -8.20
C ILE A 539 -20.29 -3.98 -7.90
N ASN A 540 -19.00 -4.25 -7.91
CA ASN A 540 -17.96 -3.22 -7.85
C ASN A 540 -17.05 -3.44 -9.06
N ALA A 541 -17.02 -2.47 -9.99
CA ALA A 541 -16.17 -2.56 -11.16
C ALA A 541 -15.37 -1.28 -11.34
N ASN A 542 -14.14 -1.43 -11.80
CA ASN A 542 -13.28 -0.31 -12.11
C ASN A 542 -12.53 -0.53 -13.43
N TYR A 543 -12.16 0.58 -14.04
CA TYR A 543 -11.37 0.59 -15.25
C TYR A 543 -10.38 1.74 -15.21
N THR A 544 -9.16 1.48 -15.68
CA THR A 544 -8.10 2.45 -15.85
C THR A 544 -7.55 2.37 -17.27
N TRP A 545 -7.52 3.49 -17.97
CA TRP A 545 -6.72 3.65 -19.17
C TRP A 545 -5.54 4.55 -18.85
N SER A 546 -4.33 4.13 -19.24
CA SER A 546 -3.07 4.84 -18.98
C SER A 546 -2.28 5.04 -20.28
N HIS A 547 -1.87 6.29 -20.52
CA HIS A 547 -0.99 6.67 -21.61
C HIS A 547 0.21 7.44 -21.04
N ASN A 548 1.24 6.68 -20.63
CA ASN A 548 2.43 7.21 -19.99
C ASN A 548 3.62 7.07 -20.94
N LYS A 549 4.35 8.15 -21.19
CA LYS A 549 5.44 8.19 -22.18
C LYS A 549 6.60 9.07 -21.73
N PHE A 550 7.75 8.79 -22.28
CA PHE A 550 8.90 9.69 -22.23
C PHE A 550 8.63 10.95 -23.06
N ILE A 551 8.99 12.10 -22.54
CA ILE A 551 8.90 13.39 -23.23
C ILE A 551 10.31 13.86 -23.62
N ASP A 552 11.29 13.58 -22.76
CA ASP A 552 12.67 13.97 -22.93
C ASP A 552 13.51 12.92 -22.17
N PHE A 553 14.02 11.90 -22.86
CA PHE A 553 14.80 10.84 -22.25
C PHE A 553 15.83 10.27 -23.23
N THR A 554 17.09 10.39 -22.84
CA THR A 554 18.23 9.78 -23.55
C THR A 554 19.01 8.89 -22.60
N ASP A 555 19.26 7.65 -22.96
CA ASP A 555 20.15 6.73 -22.24
C ASP A 555 21.13 6.09 -23.21
N ASN A 556 22.41 6.05 -22.86
CA ASN A 556 23.52 5.50 -23.68
C ASN A 556 23.51 6.03 -25.13
N GLY A 557 23.16 7.31 -25.34
CA GLY A 557 23.10 7.94 -26.65
C GLY A 557 21.89 7.60 -27.50
N GLN A 558 20.96 6.79 -26.99
CA GLN A 558 19.67 6.50 -27.65
C GLN A 558 18.57 7.43 -27.09
N ILE A 559 17.78 7.99 -27.98
CA ILE A 559 16.63 8.84 -27.66
C ILE A 559 15.38 7.97 -27.61
N PHE A 560 14.64 8.07 -26.50
CA PHE A 560 13.41 7.31 -26.27
C PHE A 560 12.15 8.17 -26.23
N ASP A 561 12.24 9.42 -26.70
CA ASP A 561 11.11 10.37 -26.71
C ASP A 561 9.92 9.79 -27.46
N GLY A 562 8.74 9.93 -26.84
CA GLY A 562 7.49 9.38 -27.38
C GLY A 562 7.23 7.91 -27.07
N ASN A 563 8.25 7.13 -26.67
CA ASN A 563 8.07 5.74 -26.25
C ASN A 563 7.27 5.66 -24.97
N LYS A 564 6.49 4.57 -24.83
CA LYS A 564 5.70 4.31 -23.63
C LYS A 564 6.62 3.88 -22.49
N LEU A 565 6.30 4.32 -21.29
CA LEU A 565 6.97 3.87 -20.07
C LEU A 565 6.73 2.36 -19.86
N PRO A 566 7.82 1.58 -19.68
CA PRO A 566 7.69 0.16 -19.46
C PRO A 566 7.15 -0.18 -18.06
N GLY A 567 6.65 -1.40 -17.90
CA GLY A 567 6.08 -1.91 -16.65
C GLY A 567 4.69 -1.38 -16.32
N ILE A 568 4.06 -0.58 -17.20
CA ILE A 568 2.72 -0.01 -16.97
C ILE A 568 1.73 -0.60 -17.97
N PRO A 569 0.66 -1.26 -17.50
CA PRO A 569 -0.41 -1.71 -18.39
C PRO A 569 -1.17 -0.51 -18.95
N SER A 570 -1.43 -0.52 -20.28
CA SER A 570 -2.23 0.54 -20.90
C SER A 570 -3.71 0.48 -20.49
N HIS A 571 -4.20 -0.69 -20.12
CA HIS A 571 -5.57 -0.92 -19.71
C HIS A 571 -5.58 -1.88 -18.51
N ILE A 572 -6.34 -1.53 -17.49
CA ILE A 572 -6.64 -2.40 -16.35
C ILE A 572 -8.14 -2.34 -16.12
N ALA A 573 -8.77 -3.49 -16.01
CA ALA A 573 -10.16 -3.58 -15.58
C ALA A 573 -10.28 -4.63 -14.49
N GLN A 574 -11.07 -4.35 -13.48
CA GLN A 574 -11.43 -5.31 -12.45
C GLN A 574 -12.90 -5.21 -12.15
N SER A 575 -13.54 -6.35 -11.89
CA SER A 575 -14.88 -6.40 -11.36
C SER A 575 -14.99 -7.44 -10.25
N HIS A 576 -15.80 -7.12 -9.25
CA HIS A 576 -16.17 -7.97 -8.14
C HIS A 576 -17.69 -8.05 -8.10
N PHE A 577 -18.20 -9.27 -8.20
CA PHE A 577 -19.61 -9.61 -8.07
C PHE A 577 -19.77 -10.39 -6.77
N GLN A 578 -20.51 -9.84 -5.82
CA GLN A 578 -20.86 -10.50 -4.58
C GLN A 578 -22.36 -10.80 -4.63
N TRP A 579 -22.71 -12.07 -4.78
CA TRP A 579 -24.09 -12.52 -4.78
C TRP A 579 -24.43 -13.23 -3.48
N GLN A 580 -25.48 -12.77 -2.82
CA GLN A 580 -26.05 -13.35 -1.61
C GLN A 580 -27.44 -13.88 -1.89
N PRO A 581 -27.59 -15.11 -2.46
CA PRO A 581 -28.89 -15.69 -2.77
C PRO A 581 -29.77 -15.89 -1.54
N ILE A 582 -29.14 -16.13 -0.41
CA ILE A 582 -29.74 -16.17 0.93
C ILE A 582 -28.80 -15.51 1.92
N THR A 583 -29.32 -15.05 3.05
CA THR A 583 -28.54 -14.29 4.07
C THR A 583 -27.28 -15.01 4.55
N LEU A 584 -27.28 -16.36 4.50
CA LEU A 584 -26.17 -17.17 5.03
C LEU A 584 -25.12 -17.53 3.97
N LEU A 585 -25.43 -17.42 2.68
CA LEU A 585 -24.53 -17.80 1.58
C LEU A 585 -24.07 -16.57 0.80
N SER A 586 -22.77 -16.40 0.65
CA SER A 586 -22.16 -15.43 -0.26
C SER A 586 -21.31 -16.14 -1.31
N ILE A 587 -21.46 -15.70 -2.56
CA ILE A 587 -20.65 -16.13 -3.70
C ILE A 587 -19.96 -14.89 -4.26
N ASP A 588 -18.64 -14.87 -4.21
CA ASP A 588 -17.79 -13.75 -4.63
C ASP A 588 -17.03 -14.17 -5.90
N THR A 589 -17.22 -13.45 -6.99
CA THR A 589 -16.51 -13.64 -8.25
C THR A 589 -15.71 -12.39 -8.57
N ARG A 590 -14.40 -12.53 -8.77
CA ARG A 590 -13.51 -11.44 -9.15
C ARG A 590 -12.92 -11.71 -10.52
N LEU A 591 -13.05 -10.75 -11.41
CA LEU A 591 -12.50 -10.80 -12.76
C LEU A 591 -11.47 -9.67 -12.89
N GLN A 592 -10.32 -9.97 -13.45
CA GLN A 592 -9.25 -8.99 -13.69
C GLN A 592 -8.73 -9.14 -15.11
N TYR A 593 -8.67 -8.03 -15.81
CA TYR A 593 -7.99 -7.88 -17.10
C TYR A 593 -6.82 -6.92 -16.95
N VAL A 594 -5.64 -7.34 -17.38
CA VAL A 594 -4.43 -6.53 -17.46
C VAL A 594 -3.96 -6.51 -18.91
N GLY A 595 -3.89 -5.32 -19.50
CA GLY A 595 -3.44 -5.11 -20.86
C GLY A 595 -1.93 -5.34 -21.02
N LYS A 596 -1.47 -5.36 -22.24
CA LYS A 596 -0.04 -5.52 -22.55
C LYS A 596 0.82 -4.42 -21.92
N GLN A 597 2.06 -4.78 -21.55
CA GLN A 597 3.06 -3.91 -20.97
C GLN A 597 4.34 -3.99 -21.77
N TYR A 598 4.98 -2.86 -22.06
CA TYR A 598 6.35 -2.88 -22.55
C TYR A 598 7.31 -3.23 -21.41
N ILE A 599 8.41 -3.92 -21.74
CA ILE A 599 9.37 -4.41 -20.75
C ILE A 599 10.66 -3.57 -20.78
N ASP A 600 10.92 -2.88 -21.88
CA ASP A 600 12.10 -2.05 -22.11
C ASP A 600 11.75 -0.64 -22.61
N ASP A 601 12.67 0.30 -22.44
CA ASP A 601 12.50 1.70 -22.84
C ASP A 601 12.42 1.86 -24.36
N ALA A 602 12.99 0.95 -25.12
CA ALA A 602 12.91 0.93 -26.58
C ALA A 602 11.53 0.47 -27.09
N ASN A 603 10.66 -0.04 -26.21
CA ASN A 603 9.39 -0.66 -26.55
C ASN A 603 9.53 -1.86 -27.52
N SER A 604 10.69 -2.52 -27.50
CA SER A 604 11.02 -3.64 -28.38
C SER A 604 10.44 -4.97 -27.89
N LYS A 605 10.16 -5.10 -26.58
CA LYS A 605 9.66 -6.31 -25.95
C LYS A 605 8.38 -6.03 -25.18
N VAL A 606 7.49 -7.02 -25.15
CA VAL A 606 6.16 -6.92 -24.58
C VAL A 606 5.87 -8.11 -23.67
N ASN A 607 5.29 -7.84 -22.50
CA ASN A 607 4.56 -8.81 -21.72
C ASN A 607 3.10 -8.81 -22.20
N ASP A 608 2.59 -9.98 -22.54
CA ASP A 608 1.25 -10.13 -23.10
C ASP A 608 0.16 -9.79 -22.08
N ARG A 609 -1.02 -9.43 -22.62
CA ARG A 609 -2.23 -9.26 -21.82
C ARG A 609 -2.65 -10.56 -21.17
N TYR A 610 -3.30 -10.47 -20.02
CA TYR A 610 -3.86 -11.61 -19.34
C TYR A 610 -5.19 -11.31 -18.68
N PHE A 611 -5.96 -12.38 -18.44
CA PHE A 611 -7.23 -12.36 -17.76
C PHE A 611 -7.23 -13.37 -16.63
N LEU A 612 -7.66 -12.97 -15.45
CA LEU A 612 -7.79 -13.83 -14.27
C LEU A 612 -9.22 -13.83 -13.78
N ALA A 613 -9.69 -14.99 -13.36
CA ALA A 613 -10.97 -15.18 -12.69
C ALA A 613 -10.74 -15.89 -11.37
N ASN A 614 -11.32 -15.37 -10.29
CA ASN A 614 -11.28 -15.94 -8.95
C ASN A 614 -12.69 -16.13 -8.45
N LEU A 615 -12.93 -17.23 -7.74
CA LEU A 615 -14.23 -17.57 -7.17
C LEU A 615 -14.05 -17.92 -5.68
N ARG A 616 -14.92 -17.38 -4.83
CA ARG A 616 -15.04 -17.76 -3.43
C ARG A 616 -16.51 -17.98 -3.08
N ALA A 617 -16.78 -19.01 -2.31
CA ALA A 617 -18.08 -19.21 -1.68
C ALA A 617 -17.89 -19.27 -0.17
N SER A 618 -18.82 -18.67 0.57
CA SER A 618 -18.83 -18.73 2.03
C SER A 618 -20.23 -18.93 2.55
N TYR A 619 -20.33 -19.79 3.55
CA TYR A 619 -21.58 -20.09 4.23
C TYR A 619 -21.44 -19.80 5.72
N ARG A 620 -22.26 -18.86 6.22
CA ARG A 620 -22.28 -18.42 7.61
C ARG A 620 -23.50 -18.95 8.30
N PHE A 621 -23.34 -19.61 9.44
CA PHE A 621 -24.44 -20.14 10.23
C PHE A 621 -24.24 -19.86 11.72
N PRO A 622 -25.32 -19.56 12.44
CA PRO A 622 -25.28 -19.40 13.89
C PRO A 622 -25.07 -20.74 14.57
N ILE A 623 -24.15 -20.81 15.54
CA ILE A 623 -24.00 -21.99 16.42
C ILE A 623 -24.78 -21.75 17.72
N PHE A 624 -24.66 -20.53 18.29
CA PHE A 624 -25.36 -20.07 19.49
C PHE A 624 -25.74 -18.61 19.30
N LYS A 625 -26.51 -18.05 20.25
CA LYS A 625 -26.81 -16.63 20.28
C LYS A 625 -25.50 -15.84 20.25
N ASN A 626 -25.34 -14.91 19.31
CA ASN A 626 -24.17 -14.07 19.08
C ASN A 626 -22.87 -14.83 18.73
N ARG A 627 -22.96 -16.06 18.21
CA ARG A 627 -21.81 -16.85 17.76
C ARG A 627 -22.07 -17.41 16.39
N ASN A 628 -21.28 -17.00 15.42
CA ASN A 628 -21.40 -17.44 14.04
C ASN A 628 -20.13 -18.19 13.60
N VAL A 629 -20.32 -19.20 12.79
CA VAL A 629 -19.24 -19.85 12.04
C VAL A 629 -19.42 -19.57 10.57
N GLU A 630 -18.37 -19.19 9.91
CA GLU A 630 -18.29 -19.08 8.47
C GLU A 630 -17.35 -20.16 7.94
N LEU A 631 -17.85 -21.03 7.09
CA LEU A 631 -17.04 -21.92 6.27
C LEU A 631 -16.89 -21.29 4.89
N PHE A 632 -15.68 -21.31 4.36
CA PHE A 632 -15.43 -20.77 3.01
C PHE A 632 -14.45 -21.63 2.24
N ALA A 633 -14.58 -21.58 0.92
CA ALA A 633 -13.66 -22.17 -0.02
C ALA A 633 -13.51 -21.25 -1.25
N GLY A 634 -12.36 -21.28 -1.89
CA GLY A 634 -12.11 -20.46 -3.06
C GLY A 634 -11.10 -21.07 -4.01
N ILE A 635 -11.15 -20.55 -5.24
CA ILE A 635 -10.25 -20.89 -6.34
C ILE A 635 -9.74 -19.58 -6.91
N ASN A 636 -8.44 -19.40 -6.90
CA ASN A 636 -7.79 -18.29 -7.59
C ASN A 636 -7.22 -18.78 -8.93
N ASN A 637 -7.18 -17.87 -9.92
CA ASN A 637 -6.80 -18.19 -11.30
C ASN A 637 -7.57 -19.40 -11.85
N LEU A 638 -8.90 -19.32 -11.83
CA LEU A 638 -9.81 -20.41 -12.23
C LEU A 638 -9.53 -20.95 -13.64
N THR A 639 -9.08 -20.10 -14.55
CA THR A 639 -8.76 -20.43 -15.94
C THR A 639 -7.37 -21.02 -16.13
N ASP A 640 -6.57 -21.09 -15.06
CA ASP A 640 -5.16 -21.51 -15.11
C ASP A 640 -4.33 -20.72 -16.11
N THR A 641 -4.58 -19.42 -16.17
CA THR A 641 -3.88 -18.51 -17.09
C THR A 641 -2.40 -18.43 -16.71
N HIS A 642 -1.52 -18.62 -17.69
CA HIS A 642 -0.09 -18.33 -17.56
C HIS A 642 0.15 -16.83 -17.73
N TYR A 643 0.76 -16.17 -16.73
CA TYR A 643 0.91 -14.71 -16.70
C TYR A 643 2.11 -14.28 -15.85
N SER A 644 2.57 -13.05 -16.06
CA SER A 644 3.59 -12.42 -15.21
C SER A 644 3.02 -11.16 -14.55
N PRO A 645 2.75 -11.19 -13.24
CA PRO A 645 2.21 -10.04 -12.50
C PRO A 645 3.27 -9.00 -12.13
N MET A 646 4.55 -9.34 -12.26
CA MET A 646 5.68 -8.44 -12.02
C MET A 646 6.75 -8.61 -13.08
N LEU A 647 7.33 -7.48 -13.47
CA LEU A 647 8.38 -7.43 -14.48
C LEU A 647 9.61 -6.71 -13.93
N THR A 648 10.77 -7.24 -14.22
CA THR A 648 12.04 -6.52 -14.09
C THR A 648 12.26 -5.73 -15.38
N VAL A 649 12.03 -4.43 -15.30
CA VAL A 649 12.17 -3.54 -16.47
C VAL A 649 13.64 -3.39 -16.85
N ASN A 650 13.94 -3.32 -18.16
CA ASN A 650 15.29 -3.18 -18.70
C ASN A 650 16.29 -4.22 -18.16
N ALA A 651 15.84 -5.46 -17.97
CA ALA A 651 16.74 -6.52 -17.58
C ALA A 651 17.85 -6.72 -18.64
N VAL A 652 19.09 -6.78 -18.21
CA VAL A 652 20.26 -6.94 -19.08
C VAL A 652 20.68 -8.40 -19.09
N ALA A 653 21.16 -8.86 -20.23
CA ALA A 653 21.84 -10.17 -20.37
C ALA A 653 23.28 -10.04 -19.87
N PHE A 654 23.75 -11.01 -19.11
CA PHE A 654 25.14 -11.11 -18.67
C PHE A 654 25.73 -12.42 -19.18
N GLY A 655 26.83 -12.33 -19.90
CA GLY A 655 27.41 -13.49 -20.60
C GLY A 655 26.42 -14.06 -21.62
N ASN A 656 26.22 -15.39 -21.58
CA ASN A 656 25.29 -16.10 -22.46
C ASN A 656 23.89 -16.30 -21.84
N ALA A 657 23.60 -15.70 -20.68
CA ALA A 657 22.31 -15.85 -20.01
C ALA A 657 21.25 -14.94 -20.64
N GLU A 658 20.00 -15.40 -20.70
CA GLU A 658 18.87 -14.55 -21.09
C GLU A 658 18.60 -13.46 -20.06
N PRO A 659 18.13 -12.26 -20.49
CA PRO A 659 17.66 -11.23 -19.58
C PRO A 659 16.47 -11.75 -18.75
N ARG A 660 16.53 -11.60 -17.44
CA ARG A 660 15.50 -12.08 -16.50
C ARG A 660 14.42 -11.02 -16.31
N TYR A 661 13.38 -11.06 -17.13
CA TYR A 661 12.27 -10.09 -17.09
C TYR A 661 11.12 -10.53 -16.21
N TYR A 662 10.85 -11.84 -16.08
CA TYR A 662 9.55 -12.35 -15.67
C TYR A 662 9.54 -12.90 -14.24
N TYR A 663 8.54 -12.50 -13.47
CA TYR A 663 8.10 -13.20 -12.27
C TYR A 663 6.84 -14.00 -12.65
N PRO A 664 6.88 -15.33 -12.74
CA PRO A 664 5.70 -16.13 -13.02
C PRO A 664 4.61 -15.92 -11.98
N GLY A 665 3.37 -15.76 -12.43
CA GLY A 665 2.18 -15.70 -11.58
C GLY A 665 1.76 -17.07 -11.08
N MET A 666 1.04 -17.11 -9.95
CA MET A 666 0.56 -18.37 -9.37
C MET A 666 -0.40 -19.07 -10.34
N PRO A 667 -0.22 -20.39 -10.62
CA PRO A 667 -1.17 -21.16 -11.38
C PRO A 667 -2.51 -21.26 -10.62
N ARG A 668 -3.48 -21.98 -11.16
CA ARG A 668 -4.73 -22.27 -10.43
C ARG A 668 -4.43 -22.87 -9.07
N HIS A 669 -4.99 -22.27 -8.03
CA HIS A 669 -4.79 -22.71 -6.67
C HIS A 669 -6.05 -22.57 -5.82
N TYR A 670 -6.15 -23.37 -4.78
CA TYR A 670 -7.34 -23.56 -3.96
C TYR A 670 -7.05 -23.17 -2.52
N TYR A 671 -8.09 -22.74 -1.83
CA TYR A 671 -8.05 -22.53 -0.39
C TYR A 671 -9.40 -22.81 0.25
N THR A 672 -9.38 -23.18 1.52
CA THR A 672 -10.58 -23.37 2.34
C THR A 672 -10.27 -22.92 3.76
N GLY A 673 -11.28 -22.57 4.52
CA GLY A 673 -11.08 -22.18 5.90
C GLY A 673 -12.36 -22.08 6.71
N ILE A 674 -12.14 -21.90 7.99
CA ILE A 674 -13.17 -21.68 9.00
C ILE A 674 -12.90 -20.38 9.72
N ARG A 675 -13.95 -19.59 9.92
CA ARG A 675 -13.91 -18.36 10.71
C ARG A 675 -14.96 -18.44 11.80
N LEU A 676 -14.53 -18.23 13.03
CA LEU A 676 -15.41 -18.10 14.19
C LEU A 676 -15.59 -16.60 14.49
N LEU A 677 -16.83 -16.18 14.64
CA LEU A 677 -17.21 -14.81 14.97
C LEU A 677 -17.99 -14.82 16.30
N LEU A 678 -17.52 -14.04 17.25
CA LEU A 678 -18.15 -13.82 18.55
C LEU A 678 -18.54 -12.35 18.62
N GLU A 679 -19.84 -12.06 18.69
CA GLU A 679 -20.39 -10.70 18.66
C GLU A 679 -21.14 -10.35 19.96
#